data_658d0cf1434df209770f32cce143bf44
#
_entry.id   658d0cf1434df209770f32cce143bf44
#
_cell.length_a   1.000
_cell.length_b   1.000
_cell.length_c   1.000
_cell.angle_alpha   90.00
_cell.angle_beta   90.00
_cell.angle_gamma   90.00
#
_symmetry.space_group_name_H-M   'P 1'
#
loop_
_entity.id
_entity.type
_entity.pdbx_description
1 polymer ?
#
loop_
_entity_poly.entity_id
_entity_poly.type
_entity_poly.pdbx_seq_one_letter_code
_entity_poly.pdbx_strand_id
1 'polypeptide(L)'
;GKFRYQFYEGKPWRYGLLTAPSDFPIYKTDAEVQAERDSALKKFEPYYRLDTTIESEEIDKLRADYQGTLKNWATPAYMQYIENSLQKLYRDGIISTQDMDELKKEEYPRINLLASSVAHPHYSSDFFTVKTAYEFIINNCPSYLDKSVLQSCDINNYLVENITYDKTMSEKVREDILNSIPLANGMIQAGERIVDRGEIIDNHTYNVLRSLKIVHETKSGGAQRQGIIMGGQFVLVFGILFCFWLYLWSFRLKNLHNRRNALFLVLCVFVSCILTELCVTYGLFNVYILPFAIVPIVVRTFFDSRTALFTHLIIVLICSLMVPFPHEFLLLQVIAGMVVTFSLRDLYERSQLIRCAFFIFMSYALCYISLSIYQEADFKKINWMMMLYFGINFILLMFTYILVYMLEKTFGYVSSITLVELSNINTPILKKLSEISPGTFQHSLQMSILASEAAAAIGANAQLVRTGAMYHDIGKMANPAFFTENQSSINPHSQLSFDQSAKIIINHVNDGVKIAEKAMLPKAIIDFIRTHHGRGKAKYFYNSFKNQYPDREIDEEAFTYPGPNPFSKETAVLMMADSVEAASRSLKEHTEENIRALVDKIIDGQIADGLMRNAPLTFKDVETVKNVFVEKLKIMYHTRISYPDLKK
;
A
#
# COMPACT_ATOMS: atom_id res chain seq x y z
N GLY A 1 -18.53 -2.70 -20.36
CA GLY A 1 -18.79 -1.89 -19.17
C GLY A 1 -19.24 -2.77 -18.01
N LYS A 2 -18.88 -2.41 -16.78
CA LYS A 2 -19.35 -3.16 -15.61
C LYS A 2 -20.89 -3.20 -15.61
N PHE A 3 -21.43 -4.34 -15.23
CA PHE A 3 -22.87 -4.51 -15.06
C PHE A 3 -23.38 -3.47 -14.05
N ARG A 4 -24.42 -2.73 -14.41
CA ARG A 4 -24.87 -1.53 -13.68
C ARG A 4 -25.48 -1.83 -12.32
N TYR A 5 -25.99 -3.04 -12.12
CA TYR A 5 -26.75 -3.41 -10.94
C TYR A 5 -25.92 -4.28 -10.00
N GLN A 6 -26.07 -4.02 -8.71
CA GLN A 6 -25.51 -4.85 -7.64
C GLN A 6 -26.64 -5.58 -6.93
N PHE A 7 -26.51 -6.87 -6.76
CA PHE A 7 -27.55 -7.73 -6.23
C PHE A 7 -26.94 -8.85 -5.39
N TYR A 8 -27.70 -9.29 -4.42
CA TYR A 8 -27.33 -10.38 -3.51
C TYR A 8 -28.55 -11.26 -3.29
N GLU A 9 -28.34 -12.56 -3.20
CA GLU A 9 -29.37 -13.52 -2.86
C GLU A 9 -29.96 -13.22 -1.47
N GLY A 10 -31.26 -13.31 -1.32
CA GLY A 10 -31.99 -13.04 -0.09
C GLY A 10 -32.14 -11.55 0.27
N LYS A 11 -31.65 -10.62 -0.57
CA LYS A 11 -31.80 -9.18 -0.39
C LYS A 11 -32.86 -8.60 -1.32
N PRO A 12 -33.56 -7.52 -0.91
CA PRO A 12 -34.50 -6.86 -1.79
C PRO A 12 -33.81 -6.13 -2.93
N TRP A 13 -34.43 -6.18 -4.12
CA TRP A 13 -33.96 -5.41 -5.28
C TRP A 13 -34.16 -3.91 -5.05
N ARG A 14 -33.10 -3.14 -5.20
CA ARG A 14 -33.08 -1.70 -4.84
C ARG A 14 -33.39 -0.76 -6.00
N TYR A 15 -33.36 -1.28 -7.21
CA TYR A 15 -33.56 -0.50 -8.44
C TYR A 15 -35.01 -0.59 -8.93
N GLY A 16 -35.34 0.15 -9.98
CA GLY A 16 -36.64 0.04 -10.62
C GLY A 16 -36.82 -1.30 -11.32
N LEU A 17 -38.00 -1.46 -11.99
CA LEU A 17 -38.31 -2.65 -12.79
C LEU A 17 -37.19 -2.97 -13.77
N LEU A 18 -36.71 -4.21 -13.71
CA LEU A 18 -35.71 -4.73 -14.65
C LEU A 18 -36.38 -5.75 -15.56
N THR A 19 -36.32 -5.50 -16.85
CA THR A 19 -36.74 -6.43 -17.92
C THR A 19 -35.51 -6.88 -18.71
N ALA A 20 -35.63 -8.05 -19.34
CA ALA A 20 -34.57 -8.58 -20.18
C ALA A 20 -34.32 -7.69 -21.41
N PRO A 21 -33.11 -7.17 -21.64
CA PRO A 21 -32.82 -6.31 -22.79
C PRO A 21 -32.71 -7.10 -24.12
N SER A 22 -32.50 -8.38 -24.06
CA SER A 22 -32.43 -9.33 -25.18
C SER A 22 -32.62 -10.74 -24.65
N ASP A 23 -32.87 -11.69 -25.56
CA ASP A 23 -32.82 -13.10 -25.17
C ASP A 23 -31.46 -13.49 -24.63
N PHE A 24 -31.45 -14.23 -23.51
CA PHE A 24 -30.23 -14.75 -22.95
C PHE A 24 -30.43 -16.06 -22.16
N PRO A 25 -29.46 -16.97 -22.16
CA PRO A 25 -29.52 -18.21 -21.40
C PRO A 25 -29.32 -18.00 -19.91
N ILE A 26 -30.04 -18.80 -19.11
CA ILE A 26 -29.80 -18.89 -17.66
C ILE A 26 -28.65 -19.88 -17.43
N TYR A 27 -27.46 -19.39 -17.17
CA TYR A 27 -26.26 -20.22 -16.93
C TYR A 27 -26.38 -20.95 -15.60
N LYS A 28 -26.02 -22.23 -15.61
CA LYS A 28 -25.83 -23.02 -14.38
C LYS A 28 -24.69 -22.48 -13.55
N THR A 29 -24.73 -22.75 -12.27
CA THR A 29 -23.59 -22.50 -11.39
C THR A 29 -22.47 -23.51 -11.67
N ASP A 30 -21.24 -23.16 -11.33
CA ASP A 30 -20.10 -24.08 -11.49
C ASP A 30 -20.29 -25.36 -10.68
N ALA A 31 -20.94 -25.27 -9.52
CA ALA A 31 -21.30 -26.42 -8.69
C ALA A 31 -22.33 -27.34 -9.38
N GLU A 32 -23.38 -26.78 -10.01
CA GLU A 32 -24.36 -27.56 -10.77
C GLU A 32 -23.74 -28.26 -11.97
N VAL A 33 -22.91 -27.52 -12.74
CA VAL A 33 -22.19 -28.09 -13.88
C VAL A 33 -21.25 -29.21 -13.44
N GLN A 34 -20.54 -29.01 -12.32
CA GLN A 34 -19.64 -30.03 -11.79
C GLN A 34 -20.40 -31.26 -11.30
N ALA A 35 -21.50 -31.07 -10.59
CA ALA A 35 -22.34 -32.18 -10.15
C ALA A 35 -22.92 -33.02 -11.32
N GLU A 36 -23.32 -32.33 -12.40
CA GLU A 36 -23.78 -33.02 -13.61
C GLU A 36 -22.65 -33.74 -14.33
N ARG A 37 -21.46 -33.15 -14.40
CA ARG A 37 -20.23 -33.78 -14.93
C ARG A 37 -19.90 -35.06 -14.15
N ASP A 38 -19.88 -34.95 -12.83
CA ASP A 38 -19.58 -36.10 -11.97
C ASP A 38 -20.65 -37.20 -12.12
N SER A 39 -21.94 -36.83 -12.25
CA SER A 39 -23.00 -37.78 -12.49
C SER A 39 -22.93 -38.45 -13.88
N ALA A 40 -22.57 -37.68 -14.90
CA ALA A 40 -22.38 -38.19 -16.27
C ALA A 40 -21.17 -39.12 -16.37
N LEU A 41 -20.08 -38.77 -15.71
CA LEU A 41 -18.86 -39.59 -15.66
C LEU A 41 -19.07 -40.93 -14.92
N LYS A 42 -19.98 -40.99 -13.94
CA LYS A 42 -20.35 -42.27 -13.28
C LYS A 42 -20.97 -43.28 -14.23
N LYS A 43 -21.54 -42.84 -15.35
CA LYS A 43 -22.13 -43.71 -16.38
C LYS A 43 -21.15 -44.01 -17.52
N PHE A 44 -19.93 -43.49 -17.44
CA PHE A 44 -18.91 -43.73 -18.45
C PHE A 44 -18.42 -45.16 -18.37
N GLU A 45 -18.35 -45.84 -19.50
CA GLU A 45 -17.79 -47.19 -19.64
C GLU A 45 -16.54 -47.09 -20.51
N PRO A 46 -15.35 -47.53 -20.02
CA PRO A 46 -14.12 -47.45 -20.78
C PRO A 46 -14.10 -48.37 -21.98
N TYR A 47 -13.36 -47.99 -23.02
CA TYR A 47 -13.23 -48.74 -24.25
C TYR A 47 -11.97 -49.57 -24.25
N TYR A 48 -12.10 -50.83 -24.62
CA TYR A 48 -11.03 -51.78 -24.80
C TYR A 48 -11.09 -52.35 -26.20
N ARG A 49 -9.95 -52.72 -26.77
CA ARG A 49 -9.82 -53.29 -28.11
C ARG A 49 -9.46 -54.76 -28.01
N LEU A 50 -10.22 -55.63 -28.69
CA LEU A 50 -9.95 -57.02 -28.84
C LEU A 50 -9.07 -57.21 -30.08
N ASP A 51 -7.87 -57.78 -29.92
CA ASP A 51 -7.01 -58.22 -31.00
C ASP A 51 -7.31 -59.67 -31.34
N THR A 52 -7.99 -59.87 -32.45
CA THR A 52 -8.37 -61.23 -32.94
C THR A 52 -7.25 -61.95 -33.64
N THR A 53 -6.08 -61.31 -33.90
CA THR A 53 -4.92 -61.95 -34.57
C THR A 53 -4.14 -62.82 -33.59
N ILE A 54 -4.10 -62.44 -32.33
CA ILE A 54 -3.34 -63.14 -31.27
C ILE A 54 -3.81 -64.58 -31.09
N GLU A 55 -5.13 -64.85 -31.18
CA GLU A 55 -5.67 -66.20 -31.12
C GLU A 55 -4.97 -67.15 -32.14
N SER A 56 -4.93 -66.70 -33.41
CA SER A 56 -4.36 -67.52 -34.49
C SER A 56 -2.86 -67.64 -34.35
N GLU A 57 -2.16 -66.59 -33.96
CA GLU A 57 -0.71 -66.58 -33.77
C GLU A 57 -0.28 -67.57 -32.64
N GLU A 58 -0.93 -67.52 -31.50
CA GLU A 58 -0.54 -68.37 -30.36
C GLU A 58 -0.98 -69.82 -30.55
N ILE A 59 -2.09 -70.10 -31.25
CA ILE A 59 -2.45 -71.45 -31.65
C ILE A 59 -1.47 -72.03 -32.67
N ASP A 60 -1.05 -71.24 -33.63
CA ASP A 60 -0.06 -71.71 -34.65
C ASP A 60 1.30 -71.94 -33.97
N LYS A 61 1.70 -71.17 -33.02
CA LYS A 61 2.88 -71.38 -32.19
C LYS A 61 2.78 -72.68 -31.36
N LEU A 62 1.67 -72.93 -30.73
CA LEU A 62 1.40 -74.17 -30.02
C LEU A 62 1.52 -75.38 -30.95
N ARG A 63 0.92 -75.29 -32.15
CA ARG A 63 1.01 -76.38 -33.18
C ARG A 63 2.42 -76.63 -33.63
N ALA A 64 3.22 -75.58 -33.81
CA ALA A 64 4.63 -75.71 -34.19
C ALA A 64 5.46 -76.37 -33.08
N ASP A 65 5.27 -75.93 -31.85
CA ASP A 65 5.98 -76.52 -30.67
C ASP A 65 5.55 -77.96 -30.41
N TYR A 66 4.29 -78.32 -30.68
CA TYR A 66 3.83 -79.70 -30.60
C TYR A 66 4.55 -80.60 -31.62
N GLN A 67 4.71 -80.18 -32.86
CA GLN A 67 5.45 -80.94 -33.87
C GLN A 67 6.94 -81.09 -33.53
N GLY A 68 7.52 -80.15 -32.80
CA GLY A 68 8.93 -80.15 -32.40
C GLY A 68 9.20 -81.01 -31.14
N THR A 69 8.82 -80.48 -29.98
CA THR A 69 9.24 -81.02 -28.67
C THR A 69 8.13 -81.71 -27.86
N LEU A 70 6.91 -81.18 -27.88
CA LEU A 70 5.80 -81.66 -27.02
C LEU A 70 5.26 -83.01 -27.45
N LYS A 71 5.38 -83.42 -28.69
CA LYS A 71 4.91 -84.67 -29.26
C LYS A 71 5.58 -85.88 -28.60
N ASN A 72 6.78 -85.70 -28.02
CA ASN A 72 7.53 -86.79 -27.42
C ASN A 72 6.93 -87.28 -26.10
N TRP A 73 6.10 -86.50 -25.44
CA TRP A 73 5.54 -86.85 -24.11
C TRP A 73 4.07 -86.40 -23.91
N ALA A 74 3.49 -85.60 -24.76
CA ALA A 74 2.08 -85.22 -24.75
C ALA A 74 1.35 -85.91 -25.91
N THR A 75 0.22 -86.55 -25.65
CA THR A 75 -0.62 -87.20 -26.65
C THR A 75 -1.44 -86.18 -27.40
N PRO A 76 -1.96 -86.45 -28.61
CA PRO A 76 -2.83 -85.51 -29.35
C PRO A 76 -4.06 -85.00 -28.59
N ALA A 77 -4.52 -85.80 -27.58
CA ALA A 77 -5.65 -85.39 -26.72
C ALA A 77 -5.30 -84.18 -25.84
N TYR A 78 -4.07 -84.04 -25.36
CA TYR A 78 -3.62 -82.81 -24.65
C TYR A 78 -3.60 -81.65 -25.55
N MET A 79 -3.06 -81.83 -26.75
CA MET A 79 -3.01 -80.77 -27.75
C MET A 79 -4.37 -80.22 -28.08
N GLN A 80 -5.32 -81.11 -28.38
CA GLN A 80 -6.69 -80.68 -28.70
C GLN A 80 -7.40 -80.00 -27.54
N TYR A 81 -7.16 -80.49 -26.32
CA TYR A 81 -7.71 -79.83 -25.10
C TYR A 81 -7.15 -78.42 -24.90
N ILE A 82 -5.80 -78.25 -25.04
CA ILE A 82 -5.18 -76.93 -24.88
C ILE A 82 -5.64 -75.99 -25.98
N GLU A 83 -5.69 -76.45 -27.26
CA GLU A 83 -6.14 -75.63 -28.37
C GLU A 83 -7.63 -75.18 -28.22
N ASN A 84 -8.51 -76.07 -27.84
CA ASN A 84 -9.91 -75.73 -27.56
C ASN A 84 -10.05 -74.76 -26.37
N SER A 85 -9.23 -74.94 -25.38
CA SER A 85 -9.24 -74.05 -24.20
C SER A 85 -8.70 -72.68 -24.57
N LEU A 86 -7.62 -72.58 -25.31
CA LEU A 86 -7.08 -71.29 -25.83
C LEU A 86 -8.09 -70.59 -26.73
N GLN A 87 -8.75 -71.29 -27.66
CA GLN A 87 -9.79 -70.70 -28.50
C GLN A 87 -10.93 -70.10 -27.68
N LYS A 88 -11.38 -70.78 -26.62
CA LYS A 88 -12.39 -70.26 -25.71
C LYS A 88 -11.91 -69.05 -24.97
N LEU A 89 -10.72 -69.10 -24.35
CA LEU A 89 -10.15 -68.03 -23.56
C LEU A 89 -9.90 -66.79 -24.40
N TYR A 90 -9.39 -66.95 -25.62
CA TYR A 90 -9.16 -65.79 -26.52
C TYR A 90 -10.47 -65.22 -27.06
N ARG A 91 -11.52 -65.98 -27.21
CA ARG A 91 -12.87 -65.50 -27.55
C ARG A 91 -13.49 -64.77 -26.39
N ASP A 92 -13.36 -65.26 -25.15
CA ASP A 92 -13.85 -64.64 -23.96
C ASP A 92 -13.01 -63.40 -23.58
N GLY A 93 -11.73 -63.41 -23.90
CA GLY A 93 -10.77 -62.32 -23.75
C GLY A 93 -9.84 -62.39 -22.54
N ILE A 94 -8.56 -62.18 -22.81
CA ILE A 94 -7.49 -62.12 -21.82
C ILE A 94 -7.01 -60.69 -21.68
N ILE A 95 -7.17 -60.12 -20.49
CA ILE A 95 -6.80 -58.72 -20.15
C ILE A 95 -5.58 -58.72 -19.23
N SER A 96 -4.81 -57.63 -19.22
CA SER A 96 -3.69 -57.46 -18.30
C SER A 96 -4.15 -57.46 -16.82
N THR A 97 -3.31 -57.95 -15.94
CA THR A 97 -3.60 -57.92 -14.50
C THR A 97 -3.72 -56.48 -14.01
N GLN A 98 -2.91 -55.59 -14.57
CA GLN A 98 -2.92 -54.17 -14.25
C GLN A 98 -4.25 -53.54 -14.64
N ASP A 99 -4.70 -53.75 -15.87
CA ASP A 99 -5.97 -53.18 -16.35
C ASP A 99 -7.18 -53.76 -15.58
N MET A 100 -7.13 -55.04 -15.23
CA MET A 100 -8.16 -55.68 -14.39
C MET A 100 -8.22 -55.04 -12.98
N ASP A 101 -7.07 -54.76 -12.36
CA ASP A 101 -7.03 -54.12 -11.07
C ASP A 101 -7.48 -52.65 -11.14
N GLU A 102 -7.16 -51.92 -12.22
CA GLU A 102 -7.66 -50.60 -12.47
C GLU A 102 -9.18 -50.58 -12.63
N LEU A 103 -9.77 -51.50 -13.41
CA LEU A 103 -11.21 -51.67 -13.54
C LEU A 103 -11.93 -51.90 -12.24
N LYS A 104 -11.31 -52.72 -11.33
CA LYS A 104 -11.84 -52.98 -9.99
C LYS A 104 -11.73 -51.75 -9.08
N LYS A 105 -10.62 -51.04 -9.15
CA LYS A 105 -10.34 -49.86 -8.33
C LYS A 105 -11.26 -48.69 -8.68
N GLU A 106 -11.48 -48.48 -9.95
CA GLU A 106 -12.36 -47.41 -10.49
C GLU A 106 -13.86 -47.80 -10.49
N GLU A 107 -14.20 -49.00 -10.00
CA GLU A 107 -15.56 -49.53 -9.91
C GLU A 107 -16.30 -49.56 -11.26
N TYR A 108 -15.60 -49.86 -12.37
CA TYR A 108 -16.24 -50.05 -13.67
C TYR A 108 -16.80 -51.50 -13.81
N PRO A 109 -18.09 -51.72 -13.62
CA PRO A 109 -18.66 -53.05 -13.75
C PRO A 109 -18.77 -53.50 -15.22
N ARG A 110 -18.77 -52.56 -16.17
CA ARG A 110 -18.89 -52.77 -17.59
C ARG A 110 -17.81 -52.04 -18.37
N ILE A 111 -17.43 -52.65 -19.47
CA ILE A 111 -16.54 -52.05 -20.47
C ILE A 111 -17.14 -52.22 -21.86
N ASN A 112 -16.74 -51.36 -22.80
CA ASN A 112 -17.08 -51.49 -24.19
C ASN A 112 -15.91 -52.13 -24.95
N LEU A 113 -16.12 -53.39 -25.40
CA LEU A 113 -15.14 -54.12 -26.17
C LEU A 113 -15.27 -53.86 -27.65
N LEU A 114 -14.25 -53.27 -28.28
CA LEU A 114 -14.16 -53.02 -29.70
C LEU A 114 -13.63 -54.28 -30.44
N ALA A 115 -14.50 -54.94 -31.16
CA ALA A 115 -14.13 -56.02 -32.07
C ALA A 115 -14.54 -55.63 -33.51
N SER A 116 -13.61 -55.59 -34.43
CA SER A 116 -13.88 -55.23 -35.85
C SER A 116 -14.65 -53.91 -36.03
N SER A 117 -14.34 -52.90 -35.25
CA SER A 117 -14.94 -51.55 -35.26
C SER A 117 -16.39 -51.48 -34.69
N VAL A 118 -16.87 -52.53 -34.08
CA VAL A 118 -18.16 -52.56 -33.39
C VAL A 118 -17.90 -52.69 -31.87
N ALA A 119 -18.55 -51.82 -31.07
CA ALA A 119 -18.43 -51.85 -29.62
C ALA A 119 -19.57 -52.70 -29.04
N HIS A 120 -19.23 -53.64 -28.22
CA HIS A 120 -20.19 -54.48 -27.48
C HIS A 120 -19.91 -54.31 -25.96
N PRO A 121 -20.98 -54.08 -25.16
CA PRO A 121 -20.82 -53.99 -23.72
C PRO A 121 -20.58 -55.38 -23.11
N HIS A 122 -19.57 -55.49 -22.26
CA HIS A 122 -19.22 -56.70 -21.50
C HIS A 122 -19.04 -56.36 -20.03
N TYR A 123 -19.29 -57.35 -19.14
CA TYR A 123 -18.95 -57.18 -17.76
C TYR A 123 -17.45 -57.43 -17.54
N SER A 124 -16.83 -56.59 -16.73
CA SER A 124 -15.39 -56.72 -16.42
C SER A 124 -15.06 -58.08 -15.78
N SER A 125 -16.04 -58.72 -15.14
CA SER A 125 -15.93 -60.07 -14.55
C SER A 125 -15.82 -61.21 -15.54
N ASP A 126 -16.17 -60.99 -16.83
CA ASP A 126 -16.23 -62.02 -17.85
C ASP A 126 -14.84 -62.30 -18.46
N PHE A 127 -13.90 -61.44 -18.23
CA PHE A 127 -12.53 -61.54 -18.77
C PHE A 127 -11.61 -62.31 -17.86
N PHE A 128 -10.61 -62.95 -18.48
CA PHE A 128 -9.56 -63.66 -17.78
C PHE A 128 -8.30 -62.81 -17.72
N THR A 129 -7.52 -62.92 -16.66
CA THR A 129 -6.12 -62.52 -16.66
C THR A 129 -5.28 -63.72 -17.05
N VAL A 130 -4.02 -63.54 -17.45
CA VAL A 130 -3.12 -64.64 -17.78
C VAL A 130 -3.11 -65.68 -16.66
N LYS A 131 -3.12 -65.28 -15.39
CA LYS A 131 -3.18 -66.17 -14.23
C LYS A 131 -4.48 -66.97 -14.15
N THR A 132 -5.63 -66.27 -14.24
CA THR A 132 -6.93 -66.96 -14.15
C THR A 132 -7.22 -67.82 -15.36
N ALA A 133 -6.70 -67.46 -16.55
CA ALA A 133 -6.74 -68.26 -17.75
C ALA A 133 -5.96 -69.56 -17.59
N TYR A 134 -4.76 -69.49 -17.03
CA TYR A 134 -3.99 -70.68 -16.69
C TYR A 134 -4.72 -71.58 -15.67
N GLU A 135 -5.21 -71.00 -14.58
CA GLU A 135 -6.00 -71.71 -13.58
C GLU A 135 -7.25 -72.38 -14.19
N PHE A 136 -7.92 -71.72 -15.13
CA PHE A 136 -9.06 -72.24 -15.84
C PHE A 136 -8.70 -73.53 -16.60
N ILE A 137 -7.60 -73.53 -17.36
CA ILE A 137 -7.15 -74.67 -18.15
C ILE A 137 -6.80 -75.85 -17.23
N ILE A 138 -6.11 -75.60 -16.13
CA ILE A 138 -5.68 -76.67 -15.21
C ILE A 138 -6.87 -77.23 -14.39
N ASN A 139 -7.77 -76.38 -13.93
CA ASN A 139 -8.88 -76.78 -13.09
C ASN A 139 -10.01 -77.51 -13.89
N ASN A 140 -10.19 -77.20 -15.17
CA ASN A 140 -11.17 -77.83 -16.04
C ASN A 140 -10.57 -79.00 -16.84
N CYS A 141 -9.39 -79.51 -16.43
CA CYS A 141 -8.81 -80.64 -17.07
C CYS A 141 -9.69 -81.88 -16.98
N PRO A 142 -10.06 -82.51 -18.11
CA PRO A 142 -10.85 -83.70 -18.14
C PRO A 142 -10.21 -84.87 -17.36
N SER A 143 -11.04 -85.68 -16.79
CA SER A 143 -10.57 -86.84 -15.93
C SER A 143 -9.71 -87.84 -16.64
N TYR A 144 -9.73 -87.84 -17.98
CA TYR A 144 -8.89 -88.74 -18.79
C TYR A 144 -7.49 -88.17 -19.15
N LEU A 145 -7.20 -86.95 -18.70
CA LEU A 145 -5.92 -86.24 -18.87
C LEU A 145 -5.26 -86.09 -17.50
N ASP A 146 -3.93 -86.24 -17.42
CA ASP A 146 -3.17 -86.01 -16.23
C ASP A 146 -2.75 -84.55 -16.10
N LYS A 147 -3.11 -83.93 -14.99
CA LYS A 147 -2.79 -82.55 -14.69
C LYS A 147 -1.29 -82.28 -14.63
N SER A 148 -0.50 -83.24 -14.21
CA SER A 148 0.96 -83.09 -14.13
C SER A 148 1.62 -82.97 -15.53
N VAL A 149 1.12 -83.69 -16.48
CA VAL A 149 1.54 -83.60 -17.88
C VAL A 149 1.10 -82.27 -18.49
N LEU A 150 -0.11 -81.88 -18.18
CA LEU A 150 -0.63 -80.58 -18.67
C LEU A 150 0.17 -79.39 -18.15
N GLN A 151 0.59 -79.43 -16.88
CA GLN A 151 1.45 -78.41 -16.28
C GLN A 151 2.86 -78.37 -16.94
N SER A 152 3.35 -79.57 -17.38
CA SER A 152 4.65 -79.63 -18.06
C SER A 152 4.62 -79.13 -19.51
N CYS A 153 3.45 -78.82 -20.06
CA CYS A 153 3.29 -78.26 -21.42
C CYS A 153 3.59 -76.75 -21.54
N ASP A 154 4.04 -76.11 -20.43
CA ASP A 154 4.39 -74.69 -20.39
C ASP A 154 3.29 -73.75 -21.01
N ILE A 155 2.03 -74.03 -20.64
CA ILE A 155 0.83 -73.34 -21.19
C ILE A 155 0.94 -71.83 -21.08
N ASN A 156 1.63 -71.33 -20.06
CA ASN A 156 1.83 -69.88 -19.88
C ASN A 156 2.48 -69.21 -21.10
N ASN A 157 3.28 -69.95 -21.90
CA ASN A 157 3.92 -69.39 -23.07
C ASN A 157 2.95 -69.06 -24.23
N TYR A 158 1.70 -69.55 -24.15
CA TYR A 158 0.65 -69.37 -25.14
C TYR A 158 -0.52 -68.54 -24.58
N LEU A 159 -0.36 -67.97 -23.39
CA LEU A 159 -1.36 -67.10 -22.78
C LEU A 159 -0.85 -65.66 -22.80
N VAL A 160 -1.32 -64.93 -23.79
CA VAL A 160 -0.98 -63.52 -24.05
C VAL A 160 -2.24 -62.66 -23.94
N GLU A 161 -2.07 -61.48 -23.52
CA GLU A 161 -3.17 -60.48 -23.41
C GLU A 161 -3.65 -60.13 -24.83
N ASN A 162 -4.95 -60.31 -25.14
CA ASN A 162 -5.57 -59.91 -26.41
C ASN A 162 -6.58 -58.78 -26.24
N ILE A 163 -6.76 -58.28 -25.02
CA ILE A 163 -7.56 -57.11 -24.74
C ILE A 163 -6.64 -56.00 -24.20
N THR A 164 -6.68 -54.86 -24.87
CA THR A 164 -5.88 -53.67 -24.55
C THR A 164 -6.77 -52.45 -24.37
N TYR A 165 -6.43 -51.58 -23.40
CA TYR A 165 -7.14 -50.32 -23.19
C TYR A 165 -7.01 -49.41 -24.40
N ASP A 166 -8.14 -48.96 -24.98
CA ASP A 166 -8.16 -47.96 -26.06
C ASP A 166 -8.29 -46.55 -25.46
N LYS A 167 -7.13 -45.98 -25.16
CA LYS A 167 -7.03 -44.65 -24.58
C LYS A 167 -7.68 -43.59 -25.46
N THR A 168 -7.42 -43.61 -26.76
CA THR A 168 -7.90 -42.61 -27.70
C THR A 168 -9.42 -42.57 -27.78
N MET A 169 -10.05 -43.73 -27.86
CA MET A 169 -11.51 -43.83 -27.92
C MET A 169 -12.16 -43.50 -26.60
N SER A 170 -11.58 -43.98 -25.50
CA SER A 170 -12.08 -43.70 -24.15
C SER A 170 -12.02 -42.20 -23.81
N GLU A 171 -10.89 -41.52 -24.09
CA GLU A 171 -10.75 -40.08 -23.87
C GLU A 171 -11.70 -39.28 -24.75
N LYS A 172 -11.86 -39.65 -26.03
CA LYS A 172 -12.77 -38.99 -26.95
C LYS A 172 -14.23 -39.08 -26.46
N VAL A 173 -14.67 -40.25 -26.10
CA VAL A 173 -16.06 -40.47 -25.63
C VAL A 173 -16.26 -39.75 -24.29
N ARG A 174 -15.27 -39.75 -23.40
CA ARG A 174 -15.32 -39.01 -22.15
C ARG A 174 -15.45 -37.50 -22.40
N GLU A 175 -14.67 -36.98 -23.35
CA GLU A 175 -14.76 -35.56 -23.76
C GLU A 175 -16.11 -35.24 -24.39
N ASP A 176 -16.60 -36.10 -25.25
CA ASP A 176 -17.95 -35.94 -25.85
C ASP A 176 -19.08 -35.92 -24.81
N ILE A 177 -19.00 -36.77 -23.79
CA ILE A 177 -19.96 -36.77 -22.66
C ILE A 177 -19.87 -35.42 -21.92
N LEU A 178 -18.67 -34.94 -21.60
CA LEU A 178 -18.48 -33.69 -20.88
C LEU A 178 -18.94 -32.48 -21.68
N ASN A 179 -18.74 -32.51 -23.01
CA ASN A 179 -19.15 -31.44 -23.92
C ASN A 179 -20.65 -31.46 -24.20
N SER A 180 -21.36 -32.60 -24.01
CA SER A 180 -22.78 -32.73 -24.21
C SER A 180 -23.61 -32.10 -23.09
N ILE A 181 -23.00 -31.77 -21.94
CA ILE A 181 -23.68 -31.20 -20.78
C ILE A 181 -24.06 -29.75 -21.08
N PRO A 182 -25.35 -29.38 -21.07
CA PRO A 182 -25.77 -28.02 -21.33
C PRO A 182 -25.37 -27.10 -20.21
N LEU A 183 -24.72 -25.98 -20.54
CA LEU A 183 -24.27 -24.96 -19.59
C LEU A 183 -25.39 -24.04 -19.11
N ALA A 184 -26.63 -24.21 -19.66
CA ALA A 184 -27.79 -23.39 -19.33
C ALA A 184 -29.00 -24.24 -18.99
N ASN A 185 -29.84 -23.76 -18.05
CA ASN A 185 -31.08 -24.42 -17.59
C ASN A 185 -32.34 -23.85 -18.24
N GLY A 186 -32.23 -22.85 -19.10
CA GLY A 186 -33.38 -22.20 -19.74
C GLY A 186 -32.96 -20.92 -20.45
N MET A 187 -33.93 -20.20 -20.97
CA MET A 187 -33.74 -18.94 -21.69
C MET A 187 -34.76 -17.91 -21.21
N ILE A 188 -34.34 -16.70 -20.97
CA ILE A 188 -35.19 -15.54 -20.70
C ILE A 188 -35.37 -14.78 -22.02
N GLN A 189 -36.62 -14.42 -22.34
CA GLN A 189 -36.93 -13.70 -23.56
C GLN A 189 -36.82 -12.19 -23.41
N ALA A 190 -36.51 -11.49 -24.49
CA ALA A 190 -36.44 -10.03 -24.52
C ALA A 190 -37.78 -9.42 -24.05
N GLY A 191 -37.74 -8.45 -23.13
CA GLY A 191 -38.89 -7.82 -22.53
C GLY A 191 -39.51 -8.57 -21.35
N GLU A 192 -39.09 -9.80 -21.07
CA GLU A 192 -39.55 -10.55 -19.90
C GLU A 192 -39.13 -9.84 -18.60
N ARG A 193 -40.07 -9.78 -17.65
CA ARG A 193 -39.83 -9.19 -16.34
C ARG A 193 -38.90 -10.09 -15.51
N ILE A 194 -37.80 -9.53 -14.99
CA ILE A 194 -36.86 -10.26 -14.17
C ILE A 194 -37.13 -9.99 -12.69
N VAL A 195 -37.16 -8.71 -12.27
CA VAL A 195 -37.34 -8.31 -10.86
C VAL A 195 -37.81 -6.86 -10.78
N ASP A 196 -38.63 -6.54 -9.78
CA ASP A 196 -39.09 -5.17 -9.50
C ASP A 196 -38.60 -4.66 -8.13
N ARG A 197 -38.72 -3.37 -7.92
CA ARG A 197 -38.26 -2.69 -6.71
C ARG A 197 -38.95 -3.27 -5.46
N GLY A 198 -38.12 -3.68 -4.49
CA GLY A 198 -38.58 -4.24 -3.22
C GLY A 198 -38.81 -5.75 -3.24
N GLU A 199 -38.76 -6.42 -4.40
CA GLU A 199 -38.83 -7.89 -4.47
C GLU A 199 -37.54 -8.51 -3.89
N ILE A 200 -37.71 -9.59 -3.11
CA ILE A 200 -36.59 -10.36 -2.57
C ILE A 200 -36.00 -11.20 -3.71
N ILE A 201 -34.69 -11.10 -3.89
CA ILE A 201 -33.98 -11.89 -4.89
C ILE A 201 -33.85 -13.31 -4.36
N ASP A 202 -34.71 -14.20 -4.87
CA ASP A 202 -34.60 -15.63 -4.61
C ASP A 202 -33.45 -16.27 -5.43
N ASN A 203 -33.19 -17.54 -5.23
CA ASN A 203 -32.13 -18.27 -5.94
C ASN A 203 -32.35 -18.25 -7.48
N HIS A 204 -33.59 -18.39 -7.95
CA HIS A 204 -33.89 -18.34 -9.39
C HIS A 204 -33.58 -16.96 -9.97
N THR A 205 -34.13 -15.91 -9.36
CA THR A 205 -33.88 -14.51 -9.77
C THR A 205 -32.39 -14.15 -9.68
N TYR A 206 -31.69 -14.66 -8.67
CA TYR A 206 -30.25 -14.48 -8.54
C TYR A 206 -29.48 -15.08 -9.72
N ASN A 207 -29.82 -16.33 -10.13
CA ASN A 207 -29.19 -16.99 -11.26
C ASN A 207 -29.52 -16.30 -12.59
N VAL A 208 -30.74 -15.78 -12.76
CA VAL A 208 -31.13 -14.97 -13.92
C VAL A 208 -30.30 -13.67 -13.97
N LEU A 209 -30.19 -12.93 -12.87
CA LEU A 209 -29.43 -11.70 -12.79
C LEU A 209 -27.91 -11.94 -13.00
N ARG A 210 -27.38 -13.03 -12.45
CA ARG A 210 -26.00 -13.47 -12.67
C ARG A 210 -25.76 -13.77 -14.16
N SER A 211 -26.68 -14.48 -14.80
CA SER A 211 -26.59 -14.82 -16.21
C SER A 211 -26.68 -13.58 -17.10
N LEU A 212 -27.59 -12.66 -16.77
CA LEU A 212 -27.65 -11.35 -17.44
C LEU A 212 -26.37 -10.57 -17.32
N LYS A 213 -25.74 -10.60 -16.14
CA LYS A 213 -24.44 -9.98 -15.90
C LYS A 213 -23.37 -10.59 -16.80
N ILE A 214 -23.26 -11.93 -16.86
CA ILE A 214 -22.30 -12.64 -17.71
C ILE A 214 -22.51 -12.27 -19.19
N VAL A 215 -23.74 -12.30 -19.66
CA VAL A 215 -24.07 -11.93 -21.05
C VAL A 215 -23.74 -10.47 -21.35
N HIS A 216 -24.02 -9.57 -20.39
CA HIS A 216 -23.68 -8.16 -20.53
C HIS A 216 -22.17 -7.94 -20.61
N GLU A 217 -21.40 -8.60 -19.76
CA GLU A 217 -19.95 -8.54 -19.74
C GLU A 217 -19.33 -9.18 -21.00
N THR A 218 -19.87 -10.29 -21.48
CA THR A 218 -19.43 -10.97 -22.70
C THR A 218 -19.81 -10.17 -23.96
N LYS A 219 -21.03 -9.64 -24.05
CA LYS A 219 -21.46 -8.76 -25.16
C LYS A 219 -20.74 -7.40 -25.15
N SER A 220 -20.22 -6.96 -24.00
CA SER A 220 -19.37 -5.77 -23.89
C SER A 220 -17.97 -5.99 -24.47
N GLY A 221 -17.61 -7.20 -24.83
CA GLY A 221 -16.27 -7.63 -25.22
C GLY A 221 -15.85 -7.32 -26.66
N GLY A 222 -16.59 -6.58 -27.45
CA GLY A 222 -16.09 -6.07 -28.72
C GLY A 222 -14.93 -5.10 -28.49
N ALA A 223 -13.74 -5.34 -29.03
CA ALA A 223 -12.53 -4.53 -28.84
C ALA A 223 -12.79 -3.03 -29.05
N GLN A 224 -13.63 -2.66 -30.00
CA GLN A 224 -14.00 -1.28 -30.28
C GLN A 224 -14.85 -0.66 -29.14
N ARG A 225 -15.80 -1.39 -28.58
CA ARG A 225 -16.67 -0.91 -27.50
C ARG A 225 -15.88 -0.80 -26.18
N GLN A 226 -14.98 -1.76 -25.93
CA GLN A 226 -14.05 -1.72 -24.79
C GLN A 226 -13.12 -0.52 -24.90
N GLY A 227 -12.63 -0.19 -26.11
CA GLY A 227 -11.85 1.02 -26.36
C GLY A 227 -12.61 2.31 -26.05
N ILE A 228 -13.89 2.40 -26.41
CA ILE A 228 -14.73 3.58 -26.10
C ILE A 228 -14.94 3.73 -24.58
N ILE A 229 -15.18 2.62 -23.87
CA ILE A 229 -15.35 2.62 -22.41
C ILE A 229 -14.05 3.07 -21.72
N MET A 230 -12.91 2.48 -22.13
CA MET A 230 -11.59 2.88 -21.61
C MET A 230 -11.29 4.34 -21.93
N GLY A 231 -11.63 4.82 -23.12
CA GLY A 231 -11.51 6.23 -23.49
C GLY A 231 -12.32 7.15 -22.58
N GLY A 232 -13.57 6.79 -22.29
CA GLY A 232 -14.42 7.52 -21.35
C GLY A 232 -13.87 7.54 -19.92
N GLN A 233 -13.38 6.41 -19.43
CA GLN A 233 -12.73 6.32 -18.12
C GLN A 233 -11.46 7.16 -18.06
N PHE A 234 -10.63 7.11 -19.11
CA PHE A 234 -9.42 7.93 -19.20
C PHE A 234 -9.74 9.42 -19.16
N VAL A 235 -10.72 9.90 -19.95
CA VAL A 235 -11.13 11.30 -19.95
C VAL A 235 -11.63 11.75 -18.59
N LEU A 236 -12.41 10.89 -17.90
CA LEU A 236 -12.94 11.20 -16.57
C LEU A 236 -11.82 11.31 -15.53
N VAL A 237 -10.92 10.33 -15.46
CA VAL A 237 -9.79 10.36 -14.52
C VAL A 237 -8.84 11.49 -14.84
N PHE A 238 -8.56 11.73 -16.14
CA PHE A 238 -7.77 12.88 -16.57
C PHE A 238 -8.41 14.21 -16.15
N GLY A 239 -9.73 14.35 -16.30
CA GLY A 239 -10.46 15.55 -15.86
C GLY A 239 -10.33 15.80 -14.36
N ILE A 240 -10.45 14.73 -13.52
CA ILE A 240 -10.27 14.83 -12.07
C ILE A 240 -8.82 15.26 -11.73
N LEU A 241 -7.82 14.63 -12.33
CA LEU A 241 -6.41 14.97 -12.12
C LEU A 241 -6.07 16.37 -12.65
N PHE A 242 -6.67 16.78 -13.76
CA PHE A 242 -6.52 18.13 -14.31
C PHE A 242 -7.11 19.20 -13.37
N CYS A 243 -8.26 18.94 -12.74
CA CYS A 243 -8.79 19.81 -11.69
C CYS A 243 -7.83 19.92 -10.49
N PHE A 244 -7.19 18.83 -10.11
CA PHE A 244 -6.17 18.83 -9.05
C PHE A 244 -4.95 19.67 -9.44
N TRP A 245 -4.45 19.48 -10.66
CA TRP A 245 -3.35 20.29 -11.21
C TRP A 245 -3.71 21.77 -11.25
N LEU A 246 -4.92 22.14 -11.74
CA LEU A 246 -5.41 23.53 -11.74
C LEU A 246 -5.46 24.12 -10.33
N TYR A 247 -5.92 23.35 -9.33
CA TYR A 247 -5.90 23.78 -7.94
C TYR A 247 -4.47 24.09 -7.47
N LEU A 248 -3.53 23.18 -7.70
CA LEU A 248 -2.13 23.39 -7.32
C LEU A 248 -1.50 24.56 -8.06
N TRP A 249 -1.78 24.71 -9.34
CA TRP A 249 -1.29 25.81 -10.16
C TRP A 249 -1.86 27.17 -9.70
N SER A 250 -3.15 27.25 -9.41
CA SER A 250 -3.81 28.49 -9.05
C SER A 250 -3.52 28.93 -7.61
N PHE A 251 -3.44 27.99 -6.68
CA PHE A 251 -3.39 28.31 -5.24
C PHE A 251 -2.12 27.82 -4.53
N ARG A 252 -1.37 26.91 -5.12
CA ARG A 252 -0.21 26.25 -4.49
C ARG A 252 0.97 26.09 -5.45
N LEU A 253 1.22 27.12 -6.24
CA LEU A 253 2.28 27.12 -7.26
C LEU A 253 3.64 26.75 -6.68
N LYS A 254 3.96 27.20 -5.45
CA LYS A 254 5.19 26.84 -4.72
C LYS A 254 5.31 25.32 -4.50
N ASN A 255 4.21 24.66 -4.17
CA ASN A 255 4.19 23.20 -4.00
C ASN A 255 4.34 22.47 -5.34
N LEU A 256 3.73 22.98 -6.38
CA LEU A 256 3.83 22.41 -7.73
C LEU A 256 5.26 22.53 -8.30
N HIS A 257 5.93 23.65 -8.11
CA HIS A 257 7.32 23.87 -8.57
C HIS A 257 8.36 23.09 -7.75
N ASN A 258 8.05 22.75 -6.51
CA ASN A 258 8.91 21.89 -5.70
C ASN A 258 8.69 20.43 -6.10
N ARG A 259 9.64 19.85 -6.87
CA ARG A 259 9.57 18.46 -7.37
C ARG A 259 9.25 17.45 -6.27
N ARG A 260 9.81 17.63 -5.09
CA ARG A 260 9.62 16.75 -3.94
C ARG A 260 8.18 16.79 -3.42
N ASN A 261 7.59 17.99 -3.32
CA ASN A 261 6.21 18.17 -2.88
C ASN A 261 5.22 17.61 -3.91
N ALA A 262 5.45 17.90 -5.19
CA ALA A 262 4.62 17.38 -6.27
C ALA A 262 4.67 15.84 -6.33
N LEU A 263 5.87 15.26 -6.24
CA LEU A 263 6.05 13.80 -6.20
C LEU A 263 5.31 13.16 -5.02
N PHE A 264 5.39 13.76 -3.84
CA PHE A 264 4.70 13.27 -2.64
C PHE A 264 3.17 13.24 -2.83
N LEU A 265 2.58 14.33 -3.33
CA LEU A 265 1.14 14.39 -3.56
C LEU A 265 0.67 13.39 -4.64
N VAL A 266 1.44 13.25 -5.73
CA VAL A 266 1.17 12.22 -6.76
C VAL A 266 1.29 10.82 -6.19
N LEU A 267 2.29 10.56 -5.36
CA LEU A 267 2.48 9.27 -4.70
C LEU A 267 1.29 8.91 -3.79
N CYS A 268 0.74 9.88 -3.03
CA CYS A 268 -0.46 9.68 -2.23
C CYS A 268 -1.65 9.21 -3.08
N VAL A 269 -1.89 9.86 -4.22
CA VAL A 269 -2.95 9.47 -5.15
C VAL A 269 -2.70 8.07 -5.71
N PHE A 270 -1.50 7.83 -6.21
CA PHE A 270 -1.13 6.56 -6.86
C PHE A 270 -1.21 5.35 -5.91
N VAL A 271 -0.64 5.47 -4.72
CA VAL A 271 -0.67 4.39 -3.71
C VAL A 271 -2.11 4.09 -3.28
N SER A 272 -2.93 5.12 -3.04
CA SER A 272 -4.33 4.93 -2.65
C SER A 272 -5.13 4.22 -3.75
N CYS A 273 -4.92 4.58 -5.01
CA CYS A 273 -5.58 3.93 -6.15
C CYS A 273 -5.15 2.47 -6.30
N ILE A 274 -3.85 2.17 -6.19
CA ILE A 274 -3.34 0.79 -6.26
C ILE A 274 -3.91 -0.06 -5.12
N LEU A 275 -3.87 0.42 -3.89
CA LEU A 275 -4.39 -0.32 -2.75
C LEU A 275 -5.89 -0.60 -2.89
N THR A 276 -6.66 0.37 -3.41
CA THR A 276 -8.08 0.19 -3.67
C THR A 276 -8.33 -0.85 -4.75
N GLU A 277 -7.60 -0.78 -5.87
CA GLU A 277 -7.73 -1.74 -6.98
C GLU A 277 -7.36 -3.16 -6.54
N LEU A 278 -6.26 -3.32 -5.81
CA LEU A 278 -5.85 -4.63 -5.27
C LEU A 278 -6.91 -5.19 -4.30
N CYS A 279 -7.45 -4.34 -3.43
CA CYS A 279 -8.48 -4.73 -2.48
C CYS A 279 -9.76 -5.21 -3.19
N VAL A 280 -10.22 -4.45 -4.18
CA VAL A 280 -11.47 -4.74 -4.90
C VAL A 280 -11.33 -5.91 -5.88
N THR A 281 -10.23 -5.97 -6.63
CA THR A 281 -10.02 -6.98 -7.68
C THR A 281 -9.77 -8.36 -7.08
N TYR A 282 -8.96 -8.46 -6.05
CA TYR A 282 -8.62 -9.74 -5.41
C TYR A 282 -9.53 -10.10 -4.23
N GLY A 283 -10.44 -9.22 -3.81
CA GLY A 283 -11.35 -9.48 -2.70
C GLY A 283 -10.67 -9.78 -1.37
N LEU A 284 -9.45 -9.24 -1.17
CA LEU A 284 -8.61 -9.56 -0.01
C LEU A 284 -9.29 -9.24 1.32
N PHE A 285 -9.96 -8.10 1.38
CA PHE A 285 -10.70 -7.61 2.54
C PHE A 285 -11.68 -6.51 2.13
N ASN A 286 -12.51 -6.06 3.06
CA ASN A 286 -13.46 -4.98 2.79
C ASN A 286 -12.73 -3.64 2.59
N VAL A 287 -13.13 -2.84 1.59
CA VAL A 287 -12.50 -1.55 1.24
C VAL A 287 -12.50 -0.55 2.41
N TYR A 288 -13.45 -0.65 3.34
CA TYR A 288 -13.53 0.22 4.52
C TYR A 288 -12.49 -0.09 5.61
N ILE A 289 -11.73 -1.17 5.47
CA ILE A 289 -10.53 -1.42 6.29
C ILE A 289 -9.40 -0.49 5.87
N LEU A 290 -9.33 -0.09 4.59
CA LEU A 290 -8.31 0.84 4.11
C LEU A 290 -8.48 2.22 4.78
N PRO A 291 -7.46 2.71 5.48
CA PRO A 291 -7.55 3.96 6.22
C PRO A 291 -7.29 5.17 5.31
N PHE A 292 -8.22 5.49 4.42
CA PHE A 292 -8.10 6.65 3.51
C PHE A 292 -7.83 7.97 4.22
N ALA A 293 -8.32 8.11 5.46
CA ALA A 293 -8.08 9.28 6.29
C ALA A 293 -6.60 9.50 6.66
N ILE A 294 -5.72 8.51 6.46
CA ILE A 294 -4.26 8.70 6.57
C ILE A 294 -3.80 9.83 5.65
N VAL A 295 -4.32 9.87 4.42
CA VAL A 295 -3.86 10.85 3.43
C VAL A 295 -4.08 12.30 3.90
N PRO A 296 -5.29 12.74 4.26
CA PRO A 296 -5.48 14.10 4.74
C PRO A 296 -4.73 14.38 6.05
N ILE A 297 -4.56 13.40 6.95
CA ILE A 297 -3.75 13.56 8.16
C ILE A 297 -2.29 13.86 7.80
N VAL A 298 -1.69 13.04 6.95
CA VAL A 298 -0.28 13.18 6.55
C VAL A 298 -0.06 14.43 5.72
N VAL A 299 -0.93 14.70 4.74
CA VAL A 299 -0.82 15.93 3.93
C VAL A 299 -1.00 17.16 4.82
N ARG A 300 -1.92 17.13 5.80
CA ARG A 300 -2.10 18.24 6.75
C ARG A 300 -0.86 18.47 7.63
N THR A 301 -0.15 17.41 7.97
CA THR A 301 1.06 17.50 8.79
C THR A 301 2.18 18.28 8.11
N PHE A 302 2.32 18.14 6.78
CA PHE A 302 3.42 18.76 6.02
C PHE A 302 2.99 19.96 5.17
N PHE A 303 1.71 20.09 4.91
CA PHE A 303 1.13 21.17 4.09
C PHE A 303 -0.01 21.86 4.86
N ASP A 304 -0.94 22.44 4.14
CA ASP A 304 -2.10 23.13 4.70
C ASP A 304 -3.38 22.28 4.59
N SER A 305 -4.40 22.67 5.38
CA SER A 305 -5.69 21.97 5.43
C SER A 305 -6.40 21.92 4.09
N ARG A 306 -6.28 22.99 3.27
CA ARG A 306 -6.93 23.03 1.96
C ARG A 306 -6.33 22.01 1.02
N THR A 307 -5.00 21.94 0.95
CA THR A 307 -4.27 20.92 0.16
C THR A 307 -4.60 19.52 0.63
N ALA A 308 -4.68 19.30 1.96
CA ALA A 308 -5.04 18.01 2.52
C ALA A 308 -6.45 17.57 2.10
N LEU A 309 -7.44 18.44 2.23
CA LEU A 309 -8.81 18.15 1.85
C LEU A 309 -8.95 17.92 0.34
N PHE A 310 -8.34 18.77 -0.50
CA PHE A 310 -8.39 18.60 -1.95
C PHE A 310 -7.74 17.30 -2.39
N THR A 311 -6.56 16.97 -1.89
CA THR A 311 -5.88 15.70 -2.20
C THR A 311 -6.75 14.51 -1.82
N HIS A 312 -7.36 14.55 -0.63
CA HIS A 312 -8.27 13.51 -0.20
C HIS A 312 -9.50 13.38 -1.10
N LEU A 313 -10.14 14.49 -1.46
CA LEU A 313 -11.30 14.47 -2.35
C LEU A 313 -10.96 13.89 -3.73
N ILE A 314 -9.82 14.25 -4.30
CA ILE A 314 -9.35 13.70 -5.59
C ILE A 314 -9.18 12.16 -5.49
N ILE A 315 -8.54 11.69 -4.42
CA ILE A 315 -8.37 10.26 -4.18
C ILE A 315 -9.71 9.56 -4.05
N VAL A 316 -10.60 10.10 -3.24
CA VAL A 316 -11.93 9.53 -3.00
C VAL A 316 -12.76 9.49 -4.29
N LEU A 317 -12.71 10.54 -5.12
CA LEU A 317 -13.39 10.57 -6.42
C LEU A 317 -12.86 9.49 -7.37
N ILE A 318 -11.53 9.34 -7.48
CA ILE A 318 -10.94 8.32 -8.36
C ILE A 318 -11.25 6.91 -7.82
N CYS A 319 -11.04 6.67 -6.52
CA CYS A 319 -11.29 5.37 -5.90
C CYS A 319 -12.78 4.99 -5.93
N SER A 320 -13.70 5.96 -5.89
CA SER A 320 -15.14 5.69 -6.01
C SER A 320 -15.54 5.05 -7.34
N LEU A 321 -14.73 5.21 -8.39
CA LEU A 321 -14.96 4.57 -9.68
C LEU A 321 -14.65 3.07 -9.67
N MET A 322 -13.89 2.62 -8.67
CA MET A 322 -13.42 1.23 -8.55
C MET A 322 -14.26 0.41 -7.56
N VAL A 323 -14.86 1.05 -6.57
CA VAL A 323 -15.56 0.37 -5.47
C VAL A 323 -16.98 -0.07 -5.85
N PRO A 324 -17.52 -1.14 -5.22
CA PRO A 324 -18.84 -1.65 -5.51
C PRO A 324 -20.00 -0.68 -5.18
N PHE A 325 -19.87 0.10 -4.08
CA PHE A 325 -20.87 1.05 -3.59
C PHE A 325 -20.35 2.50 -3.61
N PRO A 326 -20.26 3.13 -4.80
CA PRO A 326 -19.63 4.45 -4.93
C PRO A 326 -20.27 5.54 -4.06
N HIS A 327 -21.60 5.56 -3.98
CA HIS A 327 -22.33 6.59 -3.23
C HIS A 327 -22.09 6.49 -1.71
N GLU A 328 -22.15 5.30 -1.15
CA GLU A 328 -21.84 5.04 0.26
C GLU A 328 -20.39 5.38 0.56
N PHE A 329 -19.49 4.92 -0.28
CA PHE A 329 -18.06 5.21 -0.16
C PHE A 329 -17.77 6.72 -0.17
N LEU A 330 -18.32 7.45 -1.14
CA LEU A 330 -18.16 8.91 -1.25
C LEU A 330 -18.62 9.61 0.03
N LEU A 331 -19.83 9.31 0.51
CA LEU A 331 -20.35 9.96 1.72
C LEU A 331 -19.47 9.72 2.93
N LEU A 332 -19.10 8.47 3.18
CA LEU A 332 -18.28 8.11 4.33
C LEU A 332 -16.89 8.77 4.27
N GLN A 333 -16.22 8.69 3.10
CA GLN A 333 -14.86 9.23 2.97
C GLN A 333 -14.82 10.76 2.96
N VAL A 334 -15.77 11.43 2.32
CA VAL A 334 -15.84 12.90 2.34
C VAL A 334 -16.03 13.42 3.76
N ILE A 335 -16.94 12.82 4.53
CA ILE A 335 -17.16 13.21 5.93
C ILE A 335 -15.92 12.93 6.78
N ALA A 336 -15.25 11.79 6.59
CA ALA A 336 -14.00 11.50 7.28
C ALA A 336 -12.91 12.55 6.98
N GLY A 337 -12.77 12.98 5.72
CA GLY A 337 -11.84 14.06 5.34
C GLY A 337 -12.17 15.40 6.00
N MET A 338 -13.46 15.74 6.11
CA MET A 338 -13.89 16.92 6.87
C MET A 338 -13.55 16.83 8.35
N VAL A 339 -13.80 15.67 8.98
CA VAL A 339 -13.48 15.41 10.39
C VAL A 339 -11.98 15.59 10.63
N VAL A 340 -11.11 15.08 9.75
CA VAL A 340 -9.67 15.32 9.85
C VAL A 340 -9.35 16.81 9.82
N THR A 341 -9.95 17.54 8.88
CA THR A 341 -9.70 18.98 8.72
C THR A 341 -10.08 19.80 9.96
N PHE A 342 -11.18 19.43 10.62
CA PHE A 342 -11.65 20.13 11.82
C PHE A 342 -10.97 19.67 13.11
N SER A 343 -10.63 18.39 13.22
CA SER A 343 -10.05 17.82 14.44
C SER A 343 -8.55 18.05 14.57
N LEU A 344 -7.84 18.25 13.47
CA LEU A 344 -6.41 18.51 13.43
C LEU A 344 -6.14 19.94 12.91
N ARG A 345 -6.02 20.90 13.84
CA ARG A 345 -5.52 22.24 13.49
C ARG A 345 -4.01 22.20 13.26
N ASP A 346 -3.29 21.74 14.26
CA ASP A 346 -1.84 21.51 14.21
C ASP A 346 -1.54 20.25 15.02
N LEU A 347 -0.72 19.36 14.49
CA LEU A 347 -0.37 18.10 15.14
C LEU A 347 0.89 18.30 15.98
N TYR A 348 0.70 18.68 17.25
CA TYR A 348 1.79 18.85 18.23
C TYR A 348 1.95 17.67 19.18
N GLU A 349 0.87 16.93 19.43
CA GLU A 349 0.84 15.84 20.40
C GLU A 349 0.28 14.56 19.79
N ARG A 350 0.81 13.42 20.23
CA ARG A 350 0.32 12.09 19.84
C ARG A 350 -1.13 11.86 20.22
N SER A 351 -1.56 12.45 21.35
CA SER A 351 -2.94 12.38 21.84
C SER A 351 -3.97 12.95 20.86
N GLN A 352 -3.58 13.95 20.06
CA GLN A 352 -4.43 14.56 19.04
C GLN A 352 -4.76 13.58 17.91
N LEU A 353 -3.81 12.73 17.52
CA LEU A 353 -4.03 11.70 16.50
C LEU A 353 -5.05 10.66 16.99
N ILE A 354 -4.94 10.22 18.25
CA ILE A 354 -5.89 9.26 18.84
C ILE A 354 -7.30 9.85 18.86
N ARG A 355 -7.45 11.11 19.28
CA ARG A 355 -8.75 11.80 19.27
C ARG A 355 -9.30 11.94 17.85
N CYS A 356 -8.47 12.33 16.89
CA CYS A 356 -8.86 12.43 15.49
C CYS A 356 -9.35 11.09 14.94
N ALA A 357 -8.59 10.02 15.16
CA ALA A 357 -8.96 8.67 14.70
C ALA A 357 -10.27 8.20 15.37
N PHE A 358 -10.49 8.52 16.63
CA PHE A 358 -11.76 8.23 17.33
C PHE A 358 -12.94 8.99 16.69
N PHE A 359 -12.78 10.27 16.38
CA PHE A 359 -13.83 11.03 15.68
C PHE A 359 -14.10 10.50 14.27
N ILE A 360 -13.08 10.02 13.56
CA ILE A 360 -13.24 9.37 12.25
C ILE A 360 -14.04 8.08 12.42
N PHE A 361 -13.71 7.22 13.39
CA PHE A 361 -14.46 6.01 13.68
C PHE A 361 -15.93 6.32 14.00
N MET A 362 -16.18 7.29 14.86
CA MET A 362 -17.54 7.71 15.22
C MET A 362 -18.31 8.26 14.02
N SER A 363 -17.63 9.02 13.14
CA SER A 363 -18.26 9.55 11.93
C SER A 363 -18.63 8.43 10.95
N TYR A 364 -17.76 7.44 10.75
CA TYR A 364 -18.08 6.26 9.94
C TYR A 364 -19.25 5.49 10.51
N ALA A 365 -19.24 5.19 11.80
CA ALA A 365 -20.31 4.45 12.46
C ALA A 365 -21.65 5.17 12.34
N LEU A 366 -21.69 6.47 12.68
CA LEU A 366 -22.91 7.28 12.63
C LEU A 366 -23.45 7.40 11.21
N CYS A 367 -22.58 7.74 10.24
CA CYS A 367 -22.99 7.90 8.85
C CYS A 367 -23.46 6.59 8.23
N TYR A 368 -22.77 5.47 8.50
CA TYR A 368 -23.15 4.17 7.99
C TYR A 368 -24.49 3.71 8.57
N ILE A 369 -24.67 3.82 9.89
CA ILE A 369 -25.93 3.48 10.56
C ILE A 369 -27.07 4.34 9.99
N SER A 370 -26.88 5.66 9.88
CA SER A 370 -27.89 6.57 9.35
C SER A 370 -28.23 6.26 7.89
N LEU A 371 -27.22 5.97 7.08
CA LEU A 371 -27.42 5.58 5.67
C LEU A 371 -28.15 4.25 5.55
N SER A 372 -27.78 3.26 6.38
CA SER A 372 -28.43 1.95 6.39
C SER A 372 -29.91 2.07 6.81
N ILE A 373 -30.23 2.87 7.81
CA ILE A 373 -31.60 3.14 8.24
C ILE A 373 -32.38 3.84 7.11
N TYR A 374 -31.79 4.86 6.50
CA TYR A 374 -32.40 5.60 5.39
C TYR A 374 -32.74 4.70 4.19
N GLN A 375 -31.85 3.73 3.88
CA GLN A 375 -32.03 2.83 2.74
C GLN A 375 -32.94 1.65 3.03
N GLU A 376 -32.85 1.04 4.21
CA GLU A 376 -33.53 -0.23 4.54
C GLU A 376 -34.77 -0.05 5.42
N ALA A 377 -34.92 1.12 6.08
CA ALA A 377 -36.00 1.40 7.04
C ALA A 377 -36.17 0.32 8.17
N ASP A 378 -35.13 -0.50 8.41
CA ASP A 378 -35.12 -1.59 9.38
C ASP A 378 -33.77 -1.73 10.07
N PHE A 379 -33.75 -1.57 11.40
CA PHE A 379 -32.55 -1.71 12.23
C PHE A 379 -31.95 -3.13 12.19
N LYS A 380 -32.76 -4.17 11.97
CA LYS A 380 -32.30 -5.56 11.93
C LYS A 380 -31.44 -5.88 10.73
N LYS A 381 -31.52 -5.06 9.68
CA LYS A 381 -30.77 -5.24 8.45
C LYS A 381 -29.40 -4.55 8.45
N ILE A 382 -29.05 -3.86 9.52
CA ILE A 382 -27.74 -3.24 9.65
C ILE A 382 -26.67 -4.33 9.69
N ASN A 383 -25.69 -4.22 8.80
CA ASN A 383 -24.54 -5.12 8.82
C ASN A 383 -23.53 -4.70 9.89
N TRP A 384 -23.64 -5.27 11.08
CA TRP A 384 -22.76 -4.95 12.21
C TRP A 384 -21.29 -5.33 11.98
N MET A 385 -20.98 -6.18 10.99
CA MET A 385 -19.61 -6.46 10.60
C MET A 385 -18.87 -5.19 10.11
N MET A 386 -19.59 -4.21 9.59
CA MET A 386 -19.02 -2.91 9.20
C MET A 386 -18.37 -2.18 10.38
N MET A 387 -18.93 -2.32 11.59
CA MET A 387 -18.34 -1.74 12.81
C MET A 387 -16.96 -2.33 13.11
N LEU A 388 -16.79 -3.63 12.86
CA LEU A 388 -15.49 -4.29 12.98
C LEU A 388 -14.50 -3.73 11.94
N TYR A 389 -14.91 -3.53 10.69
CA TYR A 389 -14.05 -2.95 9.66
C TYR A 389 -13.62 -1.50 10.02
N PHE A 390 -14.54 -0.69 10.52
CA PHE A 390 -14.22 0.64 11.02
C PHE A 390 -13.30 0.60 12.25
N GLY A 391 -13.46 -0.40 13.12
CA GLY A 391 -12.55 -0.64 14.25
C GLY A 391 -11.14 -0.99 13.82
N ILE A 392 -10.98 -1.85 12.81
CA ILE A 392 -9.66 -2.15 12.21
C ILE A 392 -9.06 -0.90 11.57
N ASN A 393 -9.88 -0.12 10.83
CA ASN A 393 -9.47 1.15 10.24
C ASN A 393 -8.95 2.13 11.32
N PHE A 394 -9.65 2.24 12.45
CA PHE A 394 -9.22 3.04 13.60
C PHE A 394 -7.83 2.62 14.10
N ILE A 395 -7.60 1.31 14.25
CA ILE A 395 -6.29 0.78 14.68
C ILE A 395 -5.22 1.12 13.65
N LEU A 396 -5.51 0.97 12.36
CA LEU A 396 -4.56 1.31 11.29
C LEU A 396 -4.24 2.81 11.26
N LEU A 397 -5.19 3.68 11.59
CA LEU A 397 -4.94 5.11 11.73
C LEU A 397 -3.92 5.44 12.83
N MET A 398 -3.80 4.62 13.88
CA MET A 398 -2.77 4.81 14.90
C MET A 398 -1.35 4.70 14.33
N PHE A 399 -1.15 3.88 13.30
CA PHE A 399 0.16 3.72 12.65
C PHE A 399 0.56 4.93 11.79
N THR A 400 -0.33 5.92 11.60
CA THR A 400 -0.01 7.16 10.87
C THR A 400 1.19 7.88 11.47
N TYR A 401 1.39 7.79 12.79
CA TYR A 401 2.55 8.38 13.45
C TYR A 401 3.89 7.81 12.96
N ILE A 402 3.95 6.48 12.80
CA ILE A 402 5.14 5.80 12.25
C ILE A 402 5.33 6.21 10.78
N LEU A 403 4.24 6.30 10.02
CA LEU A 403 4.27 6.73 8.62
C LEU A 403 4.79 8.17 8.48
N VAL A 404 4.34 9.09 9.33
CA VAL A 404 4.84 10.48 9.36
C VAL A 404 6.36 10.50 9.57
N TYR A 405 6.88 9.74 10.54
CA TYR A 405 8.32 9.63 10.78
C TYR A 405 9.09 9.09 9.56
N MET A 406 8.57 8.04 8.91
CA MET A 406 9.18 7.48 7.70
C MET A 406 9.20 8.51 6.56
N LEU A 407 8.11 9.27 6.38
CA LEU A 407 8.00 10.29 5.35
C LEU A 407 8.93 11.49 5.61
N GLU A 408 9.12 11.88 6.88
CA GLU A 408 10.11 12.90 7.26
C GLU A 408 11.52 12.48 6.81
N LYS A 409 11.90 11.23 7.06
CA LYS A 409 13.21 10.70 6.67
C LYS A 409 13.38 10.57 5.15
N THR A 410 12.34 10.15 4.45
CA THR A 410 12.39 9.91 2.99
C THR A 410 12.35 11.21 2.20
N PHE A 411 11.42 12.11 2.54
CA PHE A 411 11.22 13.37 1.81
C PHE A 411 11.97 14.56 2.42
N GLY A 412 12.57 14.39 3.60
CA GLY A 412 13.25 15.47 4.31
C GLY A 412 12.30 16.55 4.81
N TYR A 413 11.06 16.21 5.10
CA TYR A 413 10.09 17.07 5.75
C TYR A 413 10.36 17.14 7.25
N VAL A 414 9.77 18.15 7.90
CA VAL A 414 9.81 18.31 9.36
C VAL A 414 8.40 18.58 9.85
N SER A 415 7.87 17.70 10.67
CA SER A 415 6.55 17.87 11.29
C SER A 415 6.64 18.75 12.53
N SER A 416 5.49 19.32 12.92
CA SER A 416 5.39 20.07 14.18
C SER A 416 5.69 19.19 15.41
N ILE A 417 5.42 17.89 15.34
CA ILE A 417 5.77 16.94 16.41
C ILE A 417 7.28 16.87 16.59
N THR A 418 8.03 16.65 15.51
CA THR A 418 9.50 16.59 15.53
C THR A 418 10.08 17.91 16.04
N LEU A 419 9.51 19.06 15.65
CA LEU A 419 9.95 20.36 16.18
C LEU A 419 9.71 20.50 17.67
N VAL A 420 8.58 20.06 18.18
CA VAL A 420 8.29 20.07 19.62
C VAL A 420 9.21 19.12 20.37
N GLU A 421 9.44 17.92 19.87
CA GLU A 421 10.39 16.95 20.46
C GLU A 421 11.83 17.53 20.51
N LEU A 422 12.28 18.17 19.43
CA LEU A 422 13.60 18.83 19.38
C LEU A 422 13.69 20.05 20.30
N SER A 423 12.58 20.75 20.58
CA SER A 423 12.56 21.89 21.50
C SER A 423 12.68 21.49 22.97
N ASN A 424 12.64 20.20 23.28
CA ASN A 424 12.80 19.73 24.64
C ASN A 424 14.25 19.94 25.10
N ILE A 425 14.42 20.69 26.16
CA ILE A 425 15.73 21.02 26.76
C ILE A 425 16.53 19.80 27.23
N ASN A 426 15.85 18.66 27.42
CA ASN A 426 16.49 17.40 27.82
C ASN A 426 17.03 16.60 26.64
N THR A 427 16.92 17.10 25.40
CA THR A 427 17.58 16.46 24.25
C THR A 427 19.09 16.40 24.47
N PRO A 428 19.77 15.35 23.99
CA PRO A 428 21.21 15.16 24.27
C PRO A 428 22.07 16.37 23.92
N ILE A 429 21.79 17.05 22.80
CA ILE A 429 22.55 18.25 22.36
C ILE A 429 22.26 19.43 23.25
N LEU A 430 21.02 19.75 23.53
CA LEU A 430 20.66 20.92 24.35
C LEU A 430 21.11 20.73 25.79
N LYS A 431 21.02 19.51 26.33
CA LYS A 431 21.60 19.19 27.64
C LYS A 431 23.09 19.42 27.64
N LYS A 432 23.83 18.92 26.64
CA LYS A 432 25.27 19.14 26.51
C LYS A 432 25.61 20.62 26.34
N LEU A 433 24.80 21.37 25.57
CA LEU A 433 24.96 22.82 25.43
C LEU A 433 24.82 23.54 26.79
N SER A 434 23.83 23.16 27.61
CA SER A 434 23.61 23.73 28.92
C SER A 434 24.75 23.44 29.92
N GLU A 435 25.44 22.30 29.77
CA GLU A 435 26.57 21.90 30.61
C GLU A 435 27.90 22.57 30.20
N ILE A 436 28.17 22.64 28.88
CA ILE A 436 29.43 23.12 28.34
C ILE A 436 29.42 24.64 28.13
N SER A 437 28.32 25.20 27.68
CA SER A 437 28.17 26.62 27.32
C SER A 437 26.85 27.17 27.91
N PRO A 438 26.76 27.30 29.24
CA PRO A 438 25.50 27.70 29.90
C PRO A 438 25.02 29.09 29.48
N GLY A 439 25.92 30.03 29.22
CA GLY A 439 25.59 31.38 28.74
C GLY A 439 24.94 31.33 27.35
N THR A 440 25.51 30.52 26.45
CA THR A 440 24.95 30.32 25.12
C THR A 440 23.57 29.61 25.19
N PHE A 441 23.41 28.64 26.06
CA PHE A 441 22.13 27.97 26.28
C PHE A 441 21.06 28.97 26.74
N GLN A 442 21.38 29.81 27.72
CA GLN A 442 20.45 30.84 28.22
C GLN A 442 20.09 31.85 27.15
N HIS A 443 21.05 32.31 26.36
CA HIS A 443 20.83 33.17 25.20
C HIS A 443 19.89 32.50 24.20
N SER A 444 20.17 31.25 23.77
CA SER A 444 19.36 30.50 22.83
C SER A 444 17.93 30.30 23.31
N LEU A 445 17.70 30.09 24.61
CA LEU A 445 16.38 29.98 25.19
C LEU A 445 15.60 31.31 25.11
N GLN A 446 16.24 32.43 25.47
CA GLN A 446 15.63 33.76 25.38
C GLN A 446 15.31 34.12 23.92
N MET A 447 16.23 33.81 23.00
CA MET A 447 16.11 33.98 21.58
C MET A 447 14.91 33.17 21.01
N SER A 448 14.71 31.95 21.49
CA SER A 448 13.62 31.08 21.07
C SER A 448 12.25 31.71 21.31
N ILE A 449 12.10 32.43 22.42
CA ILE A 449 10.87 33.15 22.77
C ILE A 449 10.71 34.39 21.91
N LEU A 450 11.73 35.26 21.85
CA LEU A 450 11.71 36.51 21.11
C LEU A 450 11.43 36.30 19.61
N ALA A 451 12.19 35.41 18.99
CA ALA A 451 12.09 35.14 17.56
C ALA A 451 10.77 34.43 17.18
N SER A 452 10.30 33.48 18.01
CA SER A 452 9.05 32.76 17.71
C SER A 452 7.82 33.65 17.75
N GLU A 453 7.76 34.62 18.66
CA GLU A 453 6.64 35.56 18.71
C GLU A 453 6.63 36.52 17.52
N ALA A 454 7.80 37.02 17.09
CA ALA A 454 7.90 37.82 15.89
C ALA A 454 7.50 37.02 14.63
N ALA A 455 7.94 35.75 14.55
CA ALA A 455 7.55 34.87 13.47
C ALA A 455 6.03 34.64 13.43
N ALA A 456 5.38 34.41 14.56
CA ALA A 456 3.93 34.26 14.66
C ALA A 456 3.18 35.51 14.18
N ALA A 457 3.67 36.72 14.53
CA ALA A 457 3.06 37.99 14.17
C ALA A 457 3.06 38.23 12.67
N ILE A 458 4.03 37.70 11.90
CA ILE A 458 4.10 37.83 10.44
C ILE A 458 3.58 36.58 9.69
N GLY A 459 2.94 35.65 10.39
CA GLY A 459 2.39 34.43 9.81
C GLY A 459 3.44 33.42 9.34
N ALA A 460 4.65 33.49 9.89
CA ALA A 460 5.72 32.48 9.68
C ALA A 460 5.56 31.32 10.68
N ASN A 461 6.33 30.25 10.49
CA ASN A 461 6.28 29.07 11.36
C ASN A 461 7.00 29.33 12.68
N ALA A 462 6.24 29.77 13.70
CA ALA A 462 6.76 30.10 15.02
C ALA A 462 7.46 28.93 15.71
N GLN A 463 6.94 27.69 15.57
CA GLN A 463 7.53 26.51 16.19
C GLN A 463 8.90 26.17 15.54
N LEU A 464 8.99 26.31 14.22
CA LEU A 464 10.25 26.13 13.50
C LEU A 464 11.32 27.13 13.95
N VAL A 465 10.93 28.42 14.06
CA VAL A 465 11.82 29.46 14.54
C VAL A 465 12.25 29.22 15.99
N ARG A 466 11.31 28.85 16.85
CA ARG A 466 11.59 28.51 18.25
C ARG A 466 12.62 27.40 18.38
N THR A 467 12.44 26.32 17.61
CA THR A 467 13.36 25.18 17.62
C THR A 467 14.72 25.58 17.00
N GLY A 468 14.70 26.27 15.85
CA GLY A 468 15.92 26.77 15.18
C GLY A 468 16.76 27.67 16.08
N ALA A 469 16.10 28.55 16.84
CA ALA A 469 16.74 29.44 17.81
C ALA A 469 17.47 28.67 18.94
N MET A 470 16.92 27.54 19.38
CA MET A 470 17.59 26.74 20.42
C MET A 470 18.87 26.07 19.94
N TYR A 471 18.99 25.83 18.63
CA TYR A 471 20.13 25.10 18.04
C TYR A 471 21.12 26.01 17.27
N HIS A 472 20.77 27.26 16.99
CA HIS A 472 21.56 28.11 16.06
C HIS A 472 23.03 28.24 16.47
N ASP A 473 23.31 28.26 17.76
CA ASP A 473 24.60 28.51 18.36
C ASP A 473 25.29 27.29 18.98
N ILE A 474 24.87 26.07 18.68
CA ILE A 474 25.46 24.84 19.25
C ILE A 474 26.95 24.68 18.93
N GLY A 475 27.43 25.33 17.87
CA GLY A 475 28.84 25.30 17.50
C GLY A 475 29.78 26.02 18.50
N LYS A 476 29.25 26.91 19.34
CA LYS A 476 30.01 27.57 20.39
C LYS A 476 30.51 26.59 21.45
N MET A 477 29.95 25.40 21.53
CA MET A 477 30.46 24.31 22.39
C MET A 477 31.91 23.88 22.05
N ALA A 478 32.36 24.15 20.83
CA ALA A 478 33.74 23.80 20.44
C ALA A 478 34.78 24.66 21.17
N ASN A 479 34.48 25.96 21.38
CA ASN A 479 35.37 26.91 22.00
C ASN A 479 34.61 27.89 22.91
N PRO A 480 33.96 27.43 23.99
CA PRO A 480 33.01 28.25 24.75
C PRO A 480 33.62 29.52 25.35
N ALA A 481 34.87 29.46 25.84
CA ALA A 481 35.52 30.56 26.49
C ALA A 481 35.80 31.78 25.59
N PHE A 482 35.74 31.61 24.26
CA PHE A 482 35.93 32.72 23.31
C PHE A 482 34.65 33.58 23.13
N PHE A 483 33.52 33.12 23.60
CA PHE A 483 32.23 33.83 23.49
C PHE A 483 31.90 34.55 24.79
N THR A 484 31.58 35.83 24.71
CA THR A 484 31.45 36.74 25.87
C THR A 484 30.45 36.24 26.92
N GLU A 485 29.38 35.61 26.50
CA GLU A 485 28.34 35.05 27.37
C GLU A 485 28.82 33.86 28.23
N ASN A 486 29.93 33.22 27.84
CA ASN A 486 30.54 32.09 28.58
C ASN A 486 31.90 32.44 29.19
N GLN A 487 32.40 33.66 28.99
CA GLN A 487 33.71 34.07 29.50
C GLN A 487 33.71 34.12 31.02
N SER A 488 34.86 33.70 31.58
CA SER A 488 35.24 33.95 32.96
C SER A 488 36.14 35.23 33.04
N SER A 489 36.91 35.35 34.08
CA SER A 489 37.78 36.51 34.30
C SER A 489 38.90 36.74 33.28
N ILE A 490 39.21 35.73 32.46
CA ILE A 490 40.30 35.79 31.45
C ILE A 490 39.67 35.83 30.05
N ASN A 491 40.02 36.87 29.28
CA ASN A 491 39.62 36.97 27.88
C ASN A 491 40.68 36.28 26.98
N PRO A 492 40.38 35.12 26.36
CA PRO A 492 41.35 34.40 25.54
C PRO A 492 41.74 35.13 24.24
N HIS A 493 40.94 36.11 23.77
CA HIS A 493 41.24 36.93 22.60
C HIS A 493 42.42 37.89 22.83
N SER A 494 42.76 38.20 24.08
CA SER A 494 43.84 39.12 24.40
C SER A 494 45.24 38.65 23.92
N GLN A 495 45.40 37.36 23.65
CA GLN A 495 46.64 36.74 23.18
C GLN A 495 46.65 36.44 21.67
N LEU A 496 45.59 36.79 20.95
CA LEU A 496 45.42 36.48 19.54
C LEU A 496 45.34 37.74 18.68
N SER A 497 45.75 37.65 17.42
CA SER A 497 45.48 38.69 16.43
C SER A 497 44.01 38.78 16.12
N PHE A 498 43.55 39.93 15.58
CA PHE A 498 42.13 40.14 15.27
C PHE A 498 41.61 39.17 14.21
N ASP A 499 42.41 38.82 13.21
CA ASP A 499 42.09 37.83 12.20
C ASP A 499 41.98 36.42 12.77
N GLN A 500 42.86 36.02 13.68
CA GLN A 500 42.79 34.74 14.40
C GLN A 500 41.53 34.67 15.27
N SER A 501 41.25 35.77 16.00
CA SER A 501 40.04 35.88 16.81
C SER A 501 38.76 35.82 15.98
N ALA A 502 38.72 36.54 14.86
CA ALA A 502 37.61 36.49 13.93
C ALA A 502 37.40 35.08 13.36
N LYS A 503 38.45 34.38 13.00
CA LYS A 503 38.40 33.02 12.49
C LYS A 503 37.76 32.05 13.50
N ILE A 504 38.12 32.15 14.77
CA ILE A 504 37.52 31.30 15.83
C ILE A 504 36.05 31.61 15.99
N ILE A 505 35.68 32.89 16.04
CA ILE A 505 34.29 33.30 16.18
C ILE A 505 33.47 32.85 14.98
N ILE A 506 33.94 33.09 13.76
CA ILE A 506 33.21 32.73 12.51
C ILE A 506 33.04 31.19 12.39
N ASN A 507 34.04 30.43 12.84
CA ASN A 507 34.04 28.98 12.68
C ASN A 507 32.98 28.26 13.51
N HIS A 508 32.34 28.91 14.52
CA HIS A 508 31.24 28.27 15.27
C HIS A 508 30.06 27.86 14.36
N VAL A 509 29.85 28.58 13.25
CA VAL A 509 28.83 28.21 12.26
C VAL A 509 29.15 26.85 11.66
N ASN A 510 30.37 26.65 11.18
CA ASN A 510 30.80 25.39 10.60
C ASN A 510 30.85 24.25 11.64
N ASP A 511 31.30 24.52 12.85
CA ASP A 511 31.30 23.53 13.92
C ASP A 511 29.91 23.17 14.37
N GLY A 512 28.97 24.14 14.39
CA GLY A 512 27.55 23.90 14.63
C GLY A 512 26.90 23.00 13.58
N VAL A 513 27.21 23.24 12.30
CA VAL A 513 26.75 22.39 11.21
C VAL A 513 27.25 20.96 11.36
N LYS A 514 28.53 20.76 11.64
CA LYS A 514 29.12 19.42 11.86
C LYS A 514 28.44 18.68 13.03
N ILE A 515 28.20 19.38 14.15
CA ILE A 515 27.53 18.81 15.31
C ILE A 515 26.08 18.41 14.93
N ALA A 516 25.37 19.28 14.21
CA ALA A 516 24.00 19.04 13.79
C ALA A 516 23.88 17.87 12.79
N GLU A 517 24.78 17.79 11.81
CA GLU A 517 24.83 16.70 10.83
C GLU A 517 25.14 15.35 11.50
N LYS A 518 26.13 15.32 12.43
CA LYS A 518 26.45 14.13 13.21
C LYS A 518 25.28 13.64 14.05
N ALA A 519 24.47 14.56 14.55
CA ALA A 519 23.26 14.26 15.32
C ALA A 519 22.02 14.02 14.44
N MET A 520 22.18 14.02 13.12
CA MET A 520 21.10 13.85 12.15
C MET A 520 19.91 14.81 12.36
N LEU A 521 20.19 16.05 12.73
CA LEU A 521 19.16 17.08 12.84
C LEU A 521 18.56 17.38 11.47
N PRO A 522 17.26 17.74 11.41
CA PRO A 522 16.59 18.11 10.16
C PRO A 522 17.31 19.26 9.45
N LYS A 523 17.34 19.21 8.12
CA LYS A 523 17.96 20.25 7.30
C LYS A 523 17.43 21.65 7.64
N ALA A 524 16.12 21.77 7.91
CA ALA A 524 15.51 23.03 8.28
C ALA A 524 16.11 23.65 9.56
N ILE A 525 16.56 22.82 10.50
CA ILE A 525 17.26 23.30 11.71
C ILE A 525 18.72 23.66 11.38
N ILE A 526 19.39 22.86 10.55
CA ILE A 526 20.76 23.16 10.09
C ILE A 526 20.79 24.50 9.31
N ASP A 527 19.75 24.82 8.57
CA ASP A 527 19.64 26.09 7.84
C ASP A 527 19.68 27.30 8.78
N PHE A 528 19.10 27.23 9.98
CA PHE A 528 19.24 28.28 10.99
C PHE A 528 20.68 28.44 11.46
N ILE A 529 21.40 27.36 11.71
CA ILE A 529 22.82 27.39 12.09
C ILE A 529 23.66 28.07 11.00
N ARG A 530 23.39 27.76 9.72
CA ARG A 530 24.12 28.32 8.57
C ARG A 530 23.82 29.79 8.33
N THR A 531 22.60 30.23 8.55
CA THR A 531 22.10 31.52 8.05
C THR A 531 22.01 32.62 9.09
N HIS A 532 22.12 32.30 10.41
CA HIS A 532 21.89 33.30 11.47
C HIS A 532 22.81 34.50 11.43
N HIS A 533 24.03 34.39 10.86
CA HIS A 533 24.89 35.50 10.53
C HIS A 533 25.00 35.82 9.05
N GLY A 534 24.43 34.96 8.18
CA GLY A 534 24.50 35.12 6.72
C GLY A 534 25.96 35.29 6.24
N ARG A 535 26.15 36.22 5.34
CA ARG A 535 27.46 36.72 4.92
C ARG A 535 27.83 38.06 5.60
N GLY A 536 27.34 38.24 6.81
CA GLY A 536 27.70 39.38 7.64
C GLY A 536 29.20 39.38 8.02
N LYS A 537 29.68 40.50 8.49
CA LYS A 537 31.05 40.66 8.97
C LYS A 537 31.10 40.50 10.49
N ALA A 538 32.20 39.94 11.03
CA ALA A 538 32.53 39.97 12.44
C ALA A 538 32.97 41.39 12.81
N LYS A 539 31.95 42.32 12.88
CA LYS A 539 32.17 43.78 12.90
C LYS A 539 33.15 44.24 14.00
N TYR A 540 33.10 43.62 15.17
CA TYR A 540 34.03 44.00 16.25
C TYR A 540 35.50 43.85 15.84
N PHE A 541 35.88 42.68 15.37
CA PHE A 541 37.26 42.39 14.99
C PHE A 541 37.66 43.10 13.69
N TYR A 542 36.74 43.21 12.74
CA TYR A 542 36.94 43.96 11.51
C TYR A 542 37.23 45.43 11.78
N ASN A 543 36.40 46.10 12.59
CA ASN A 543 36.57 47.49 12.96
C ASN A 543 37.83 47.68 13.81
N SER A 544 38.10 46.80 14.75
CA SER A 544 39.32 46.84 15.59
C SER A 544 40.60 46.76 14.74
N PHE A 545 40.60 45.83 13.77
CA PHE A 545 41.72 45.69 12.84
C PHE A 545 41.92 46.97 12.01
N LYS A 546 40.84 47.52 11.45
CA LYS A 546 40.85 48.72 10.61
C LYS A 546 41.30 49.93 11.39
N ASN A 547 40.89 50.08 12.63
CA ASN A 547 41.28 51.19 13.48
C ASN A 547 42.75 51.10 13.92
N GLN A 548 43.27 49.86 14.13
CA GLN A 548 44.64 49.65 14.54
C GLN A 548 45.63 49.73 13.36
N TYR A 549 45.18 49.33 12.17
CA TYR A 549 45.99 49.24 10.95
C TYR A 549 45.34 49.94 9.78
N PRO A 550 45.16 51.29 9.81
CA PRO A 550 44.40 52.05 8.79
C PRO A 550 44.99 51.92 7.39
N ASP A 551 46.30 51.75 7.25
CA ASP A 551 47.02 51.69 5.98
C ASP A 551 47.23 50.25 5.44
N ARG A 552 46.78 49.26 6.16
CA ARG A 552 46.87 47.87 5.70
C ARG A 552 45.64 47.46 4.89
N GLU A 553 45.91 46.83 3.76
CA GLU A 553 44.86 46.15 2.98
C GLU A 553 44.26 45.03 3.82
N ILE A 554 42.92 45.01 3.91
CA ILE A 554 42.18 44.02 4.72
C ILE A 554 41.67 42.91 3.82
N ASP A 555 41.99 41.67 4.18
CA ASP A 555 41.27 40.54 3.61
C ASP A 555 39.85 40.49 4.22
N GLU A 556 38.88 41.05 3.48
CA GLU A 556 37.49 41.10 3.93
C GLU A 556 36.85 39.72 4.15
N GLU A 557 37.28 38.72 3.38
CA GLU A 557 36.77 37.34 3.53
C GLU A 557 37.18 36.72 4.87
N ALA A 558 38.36 37.06 5.42
CA ALA A 558 38.78 36.59 6.73
C ALA A 558 37.89 37.03 7.89
N PHE A 559 37.12 38.12 7.69
CA PHE A 559 36.18 38.67 8.66
C PHE A 559 34.68 38.41 8.27
N THR A 560 34.42 37.66 7.21
CA THR A 560 33.06 37.41 6.68
C THR A 560 32.59 36.02 7.03
N TYR A 561 31.37 35.93 7.53
CA TYR A 561 30.72 34.62 7.79
C TYR A 561 30.46 33.84 6.49
N PRO A 562 30.49 32.50 6.56
CA PRO A 562 30.42 31.65 5.36
C PRO A 562 29.08 31.72 4.64
N GLY A 563 28.03 32.14 5.30
CA GLY A 563 26.67 32.15 4.75
C GLY A 563 26.02 30.76 4.60
N PRO A 564 24.97 30.65 3.85
CA PRO A 564 24.29 31.67 3.01
C PRO A 564 23.51 32.71 3.80
N ASN A 565 23.05 33.76 3.11
CA ASN A 565 22.10 34.72 3.69
C ASN A 565 20.75 34.03 3.93
N PRO A 566 19.93 34.54 4.87
CA PRO A 566 18.60 34.06 5.11
C PRO A 566 17.77 34.03 3.84
N PHE A 567 17.05 32.92 3.63
CA PHE A 567 16.24 32.69 2.42
C PHE A 567 14.76 32.37 2.73
N SER A 568 14.38 32.38 3.99
CA SER A 568 13.00 32.22 4.46
C SER A 568 12.65 33.32 5.46
N LYS A 569 11.34 33.52 5.70
CA LYS A 569 10.89 34.43 6.77
C LYS A 569 11.45 34.02 8.12
N GLU A 570 11.44 32.73 8.38
CA GLU A 570 11.89 32.11 9.61
C GLU A 570 13.37 32.37 9.90
N THR A 571 14.24 32.10 8.92
CA THR A 571 15.69 32.30 9.08
C THR A 571 16.05 33.79 9.17
N ALA A 572 15.31 34.66 8.48
CA ALA A 572 15.50 36.11 8.55
C ALA A 572 15.09 36.69 9.91
N VAL A 573 13.97 36.25 10.47
CA VAL A 573 13.53 36.67 11.80
C VAL A 573 14.55 36.27 12.86
N LEU A 574 15.12 35.07 12.77
CA LEU A 574 16.16 34.64 13.71
C LEU A 574 17.41 35.54 13.62
N MET A 575 17.90 35.84 12.41
CA MET A 575 19.04 36.71 12.22
C MET A 575 18.83 38.10 12.82
N MET A 576 17.64 38.69 12.60
CA MET A 576 17.26 39.98 13.17
C MET A 576 17.21 39.91 14.69
N ALA A 577 16.58 38.87 15.24
CA ALA A 577 16.43 38.68 16.67
C ALA A 577 17.77 38.48 17.39
N ASP A 578 18.65 37.66 16.82
CA ASP A 578 19.97 37.40 17.36
C ASP A 578 20.81 38.67 17.51
N SER A 579 20.89 39.46 16.45
CA SER A 579 21.62 40.71 16.45
C SER A 579 21.04 41.76 17.39
N VAL A 580 19.70 41.84 17.46
CA VAL A 580 19.00 42.79 18.34
C VAL A 580 19.18 42.39 19.82
N GLU A 581 19.02 41.12 20.14
CA GLU A 581 19.16 40.64 21.53
C GLU A 581 20.62 40.84 22.03
N ALA A 582 21.58 40.42 21.23
CA ALA A 582 23.01 40.59 21.59
C ALA A 582 23.36 42.05 21.80
N ALA A 583 22.90 42.96 20.93
CA ALA A 583 23.16 44.39 21.07
C ALA A 583 22.39 45.01 22.24
N SER A 584 21.18 44.53 22.56
CA SER A 584 20.36 45.07 23.67
C SER A 584 21.04 44.92 25.05
N ARG A 585 21.86 43.91 25.22
CA ARG A 585 22.63 43.67 26.47
C ARG A 585 23.65 44.78 26.78
N SER A 586 24.10 45.48 25.77
CA SER A 586 25.10 46.58 25.90
C SER A 586 24.47 47.93 26.15
N LEU A 587 23.12 48.06 26.13
CA LEU A 587 22.44 49.30 26.45
C LEU A 587 22.63 49.68 27.92
N LYS A 588 22.99 50.95 28.19
CA LYS A 588 23.12 51.45 29.56
C LYS A 588 21.74 51.63 30.24
N GLU A 589 20.76 52.04 29.47
CA GLU A 589 19.40 52.27 29.91
C GLU A 589 18.40 51.61 28.91
N HIS A 590 17.51 50.76 29.43
CA HIS A 590 16.55 50.02 28.64
C HIS A 590 15.20 50.79 28.53
N THR A 591 15.26 52.08 28.16
CA THR A 591 14.06 52.87 27.86
C THR A 591 13.48 52.45 26.52
N GLU A 592 12.18 52.66 26.33
CA GLU A 592 11.52 52.34 25.07
C GLU A 592 12.16 53.03 23.89
N GLU A 593 12.55 54.29 24.04
CA GLU A 593 13.23 55.07 23.02
C GLU A 593 14.59 54.47 22.61
N ASN A 594 15.42 54.12 23.61
CA ASN A 594 16.73 53.51 23.37
C ASN A 594 16.61 52.15 22.71
N ILE A 595 15.64 51.32 23.16
CA ILE A 595 15.40 49.98 22.61
C ILE A 595 14.93 50.15 21.15
N ARG A 596 13.97 51.07 20.85
CA ARG A 596 13.48 51.31 19.49
C ARG A 596 14.62 51.78 18.58
N ALA A 597 15.37 52.76 19.00
CA ALA A 597 16.49 53.25 18.22
C ALA A 597 17.52 52.16 17.90
N LEU A 598 17.79 51.28 18.87
CA LEU A 598 18.65 50.11 18.67
C LEU A 598 18.08 49.12 17.67
N VAL A 599 16.82 48.72 17.82
CA VAL A 599 16.11 47.80 16.92
C VAL A 599 16.13 48.31 15.49
N ASP A 600 15.75 49.59 15.30
CA ASP A 600 15.75 50.24 13.99
C ASP A 600 17.16 50.23 13.38
N LYS A 601 18.17 50.69 14.13
CA LYS A 601 19.54 50.72 13.64
C LYS A 601 20.07 49.36 13.21
N ILE A 602 19.81 48.31 13.96
CA ILE A 602 20.30 46.96 13.67
C ILE A 602 19.61 46.38 12.43
N ILE A 603 18.27 46.40 12.40
CA ILE A 603 17.48 45.80 11.31
C ILE A 603 17.68 46.55 10.02
N ASP A 604 17.62 47.89 10.05
CA ASP A 604 17.83 48.72 8.85
C ASP A 604 19.28 48.54 8.34
N GLY A 605 20.26 48.42 9.23
CA GLY A 605 21.61 48.10 8.87
C GLY A 605 21.76 46.75 8.17
N GLN A 606 21.12 45.71 8.65
CA GLN A 606 21.10 44.36 7.99
C GLN A 606 20.46 44.42 6.60
N ILE A 607 19.41 45.19 6.45
CA ILE A 607 18.72 45.40 5.15
C ILE A 607 19.65 46.15 4.21
N ALA A 608 20.26 47.25 4.65
CA ALA A 608 21.21 48.03 3.88
C ALA A 608 22.46 47.23 3.45
N ASP A 609 22.97 46.36 4.33
CA ASP A 609 24.06 45.41 4.03
C ASP A 609 23.64 44.32 3.03
N GLY A 610 22.36 44.24 2.63
CA GLY A 610 21.83 43.31 1.66
C GLY A 610 21.65 41.88 2.20
N LEU A 611 21.72 41.67 3.52
CA LEU A 611 21.63 40.35 4.13
C LEU A 611 20.23 39.72 4.00
N MET A 612 19.17 40.54 3.82
CA MET A 612 17.79 40.10 3.73
C MET A 612 17.27 39.93 2.30
N ARG A 613 18.11 40.12 1.26
CA ARG A 613 17.69 40.11 -0.15
C ARG A 613 16.99 38.83 -0.59
N ASN A 614 17.37 37.71 -0.04
CA ASN A 614 16.83 36.38 -0.41
C ASN A 614 15.63 35.96 0.44
N ALA A 615 15.30 36.71 1.48
CA ALA A 615 14.17 36.42 2.35
C ALA A 615 12.85 37.06 1.80
N PRO A 616 11.74 36.32 1.74
CA PRO A 616 10.47 36.78 1.24
C PRO A 616 9.73 37.63 2.29
N LEU A 617 10.39 38.66 2.82
CA LEU A 617 9.83 39.63 3.77
C LEU A 617 9.24 40.82 3.04
N THR A 618 8.06 41.29 3.47
CA THR A 618 7.50 42.56 3.07
C THR A 618 7.98 43.64 4.03
N PHE A 619 7.92 44.91 3.59
CA PHE A 619 8.19 46.06 4.49
C PHE A 619 7.27 46.07 5.70
N LYS A 620 6.00 45.64 5.53
CA LYS A 620 5.06 45.47 6.65
C LYS A 620 5.52 44.39 7.63
N ASP A 621 6.06 43.27 7.12
CA ASP A 621 6.60 42.20 8.00
C ASP A 621 7.74 42.75 8.85
N VAL A 622 8.66 43.50 8.24
CA VAL A 622 9.80 44.09 8.96
C VAL A 622 9.34 45.03 10.07
N GLU A 623 8.41 45.93 9.80
CA GLU A 623 7.87 46.85 10.81
C GLU A 623 7.15 46.10 11.93
N THR A 624 6.41 45.02 11.60
CA THR A 624 5.78 44.16 12.60
C THR A 624 6.80 43.49 13.48
N VAL A 625 7.89 42.92 12.93
CA VAL A 625 8.98 42.30 13.65
C VAL A 625 9.66 43.30 14.59
N LYS A 626 9.98 44.53 14.11
CA LYS A 626 10.56 45.62 14.92
C LYS A 626 9.68 45.90 16.16
N ASN A 627 8.37 46.10 15.94
CA ASN A 627 7.45 46.39 17.03
C ASN A 627 7.39 45.28 18.07
N VAL A 628 7.33 44.01 17.64
CA VAL A 628 7.36 42.87 18.56
C VAL A 628 8.65 42.83 19.35
N PHE A 629 9.81 43.06 18.72
CA PHE A 629 11.09 43.09 19.42
C PHE A 629 11.14 44.20 20.49
N VAL A 630 10.67 45.40 20.16
CA VAL A 630 10.63 46.50 21.12
C VAL A 630 9.78 46.14 22.33
N GLU A 631 8.54 45.66 22.11
CA GLU A 631 7.66 45.28 23.18
C GLU A 631 8.25 44.16 24.09
N LYS A 632 8.84 43.13 23.46
CA LYS A 632 9.40 41.99 24.22
C LYS A 632 10.66 42.34 24.98
N LEU A 633 11.55 43.14 24.38
CA LEU A 633 12.75 43.61 25.08
C LEU A 633 12.41 44.50 26.28
N LYS A 634 11.36 45.34 26.17
CA LYS A 634 10.84 46.08 27.32
C LYS A 634 10.43 45.17 28.47
N ILE A 635 9.73 44.08 28.15
CA ILE A 635 9.30 43.09 29.16
C ILE A 635 10.50 42.36 29.75
N MET A 636 11.48 41.95 28.92
CA MET A 636 12.68 41.21 29.34
C MET A 636 13.55 42.03 30.28
N TYR A 637 13.67 43.32 30.07
CA TYR A 637 14.51 44.22 30.85
C TYR A 637 13.74 45.04 31.90
N HIS A 638 12.43 44.72 32.12
CA HIS A 638 11.67 45.40 33.14
C HIS A 638 12.28 45.11 34.53
N THR A 639 12.78 46.17 35.15
CA THR A 639 13.40 46.09 36.47
C THR A 639 12.35 45.69 37.52
N ARG A 640 12.63 44.63 38.26
CA ARG A 640 11.83 44.29 39.46
C ARG A 640 12.02 45.39 40.48
N ILE A 641 10.94 45.84 41.09
CA ILE A 641 10.94 46.76 42.23
C ILE A 641 11.80 46.09 43.32
N SER A 642 12.89 46.76 43.75
CA SER A 642 13.66 46.30 44.89
C SER A 642 12.80 46.25 46.15
N TYR A 643 12.81 45.11 46.83
CA TYR A 643 12.13 45.03 48.12
C TYR A 643 12.79 46.04 49.07
N PRO A 644 12.02 46.93 49.72
CA PRO A 644 12.55 47.85 50.70
C PRO A 644 13.12 47.06 51.87
N ASP A 645 14.39 47.37 52.26
CA ASP A 645 14.95 46.80 53.46
C ASP A 645 14.18 47.28 54.71
N LEU A 646 13.89 46.34 55.61
CA LEU A 646 13.35 46.68 56.91
C LEU A 646 14.36 47.60 57.62
N LYS A 647 13.99 48.86 57.77
CA LYS A 647 14.76 49.77 58.62
C LYS A 647 14.74 49.18 60.04
N LYS A 648 15.92 48.74 60.53
CA LYS A 648 16.14 48.35 61.93
C LYS A 648 15.96 49.52 62.83
#